data_e1c05c048671cd8b2d1fbb8d853504ec
#
_entry.id   e1c05c048671cd8b2d1fbb8d853504ec
#
_cell.length_a   1.000
_cell.length_b   1.000
_cell.length_c   1.000
_cell.angle_alpha   90.00
_cell.angle_beta   90.00
_cell.angle_gamma   90.00
#
_symmetry.space_group_name_H-M   'P 1'
#
loop_
_entity.id
_entity.type
_entity.pdbx_description
1 polymer ?
#
loop_
_entity_poly.entity_id
_entity_poly.type
_entity_poly.pdbx_seq_one_letter_code
_entity_poly.pdbx_strand_id
1 'polypeptide(L)'
;MNLDKFTERSRGFIQAAQTIAQREDHARLGPEHLLKALLDDKEGLASNLIARSGGAPQRVREDLDLTLSKIAKVTGDAQVYVDSTTGKVLSEAEKLAQKAGDSFVPVERILMALCMVKSKAKEALDAGAVTAQKLNGAIEDIRQGRTADSASAEDSYEALKKYAQDLTARAREGKIDPIIGRDEEIRRAMQVLSRRTKNNPVLIGEPGVGKTAIAEGMALRIVNGDVPESLRNKRLLALDMGSLIAGAKYRGEFEERLKAVLNEVTSAAGEILLFIDEMHTLVGAGKSDGAMDAANLIKPALARGELHCIGATTLDEYRKYVEKDAALARRFQPVQVEEPSVTDTISILRGIKEKYELHHGVRIADAALVAAATLSNRYITDRFLPDKAIDLMDEAASRLRMQVDSKPEELDALDRDILQKQIEVEALKLEDDAASKTRLAALEKSLADLQERSSELNAQWQAERDKLASAREIKEQLDRARADLDIAKREGNLGKAGELSYGVIPGLEKSLAEAEAAEGHMVEEAVRPDQIAGVVERWTGIPTSRMLEGERDKLLRMEEELHARVIGQSAAVKAVSNAVRRARAGLNDESRPLGSFLFLGPTGVGKTELTKAVANFLFDDDAAMVRIDMSEFMEKHSVSRLIGAPPGYVGYDEGGVLTEAVRRRPYQVVLFDEVEKAHPDVFNILLQVLDDGVLTDSQGRTVDFRQTLIVLTSNLGAQVLSELPEGMESSEARREVMEAVRGHFRPEFLNRLDETIIFDRLNRQDMDGIVDVQLGLLQSRLAPREISLELDGSAKTWLADEGYDPVFGARPLKRVIQSALQNQLAEMLLAGEVSDGDIVPVTAGSEGLIVGDRVSGSNRLPPKDAVVH
;
A
#
# COMPACT_ATOMS: atom_id res chain seq x y z
N MET A 1 0.01 -52.58 -23.32
CA MET A 1 -1.04 -51.59 -23.22
C MET A 1 -0.43 -50.26 -23.60
N ASN A 2 -0.98 -49.56 -24.59
CA ASN A 2 -0.40 -48.29 -25.01
C ASN A 2 -1.06 -47.14 -24.23
N LEU A 3 -0.37 -46.66 -23.18
CA LEU A 3 -0.87 -45.58 -22.35
C LEU A 3 -0.86 -44.24 -23.06
N ASP A 4 -0.21 -44.08 -24.22
CA ASP A 4 -0.15 -42.84 -24.98
C ASP A 4 -1.51 -42.44 -25.57
N LYS A 5 -2.45 -43.36 -25.64
CA LYS A 5 -3.83 -43.12 -26.04
C LYS A 5 -4.72 -42.56 -24.93
N PHE A 6 -4.24 -42.53 -23.72
CA PHE A 6 -4.99 -41.99 -22.57
C PHE A 6 -4.64 -40.51 -22.36
N THR A 7 -5.62 -39.73 -21.93
CA THR A 7 -5.36 -38.34 -21.53
C THR A 7 -4.33 -38.27 -20.38
N GLU A 8 -3.68 -37.15 -20.20
CA GLU A 8 -2.70 -36.97 -19.11
C GLU A 8 -3.33 -37.27 -17.77
N ARG A 9 -4.57 -36.84 -17.58
CA ARG A 9 -5.32 -37.06 -16.35
C ARG A 9 -5.67 -38.53 -16.12
N SER A 10 -6.12 -39.22 -17.17
CA SER A 10 -6.37 -40.66 -17.14
C SER A 10 -5.11 -41.45 -16.80
N ARG A 11 -3.95 -41.07 -17.37
CA ARG A 11 -2.65 -41.67 -17.01
C ARG A 11 -2.28 -41.42 -15.54
N GLY A 12 -2.51 -40.19 -15.06
CA GLY A 12 -2.29 -39.84 -13.66
C GLY A 12 -3.12 -40.71 -12.70
N PHE A 13 -4.39 -40.95 -12.99
CA PHE A 13 -5.24 -41.82 -12.19
C PHE A 13 -4.82 -43.30 -12.22
N ILE A 14 -4.35 -43.78 -13.34
CA ILE A 14 -3.80 -45.17 -13.41
C ILE A 14 -2.56 -45.30 -12.53
N GLN A 15 -1.67 -44.27 -12.54
CA GLN A 15 -0.49 -44.26 -11.64
C GLN A 15 -0.89 -44.11 -10.17
N ALA A 16 -1.85 -43.23 -9.88
CA ALA A 16 -2.37 -43.08 -8.52
C ALA A 16 -2.99 -44.37 -7.98
N ALA A 17 -3.76 -45.08 -8.81
CA ALA A 17 -4.30 -46.38 -8.45
C ALA A 17 -3.21 -47.39 -8.15
N GLN A 18 -2.08 -47.39 -8.89
CA GLN A 18 -0.92 -48.22 -8.60
C GLN A 18 -0.27 -47.87 -7.28
N THR A 19 -0.14 -46.57 -6.99
CA THR A 19 0.39 -46.08 -5.70
C THR A 19 -0.52 -46.47 -4.52
N ILE A 20 -1.86 -46.42 -4.71
CA ILE A 20 -2.82 -46.87 -3.70
C ILE A 20 -2.64 -48.39 -3.46
N ALA A 21 -2.54 -49.20 -4.50
CA ALA A 21 -2.32 -50.62 -4.35
C ALA A 21 -1.00 -50.96 -3.62
N GLN A 22 0.07 -50.22 -3.90
CA GLN A 22 1.36 -50.36 -3.18
C GLN A 22 1.24 -49.96 -1.71
N ARG A 23 0.62 -48.80 -1.44
CA ARG A 23 0.45 -48.31 -0.04
C ARG A 23 -0.38 -49.23 0.83
N GLU A 24 -1.37 -49.92 0.24
CA GLU A 24 -2.26 -50.83 0.94
C GLU A 24 -1.69 -52.26 0.98
N ASP A 25 -0.45 -52.51 0.49
CA ASP A 25 0.23 -53.81 0.41
C ASP A 25 -0.53 -54.85 -0.44
N HIS A 26 -1.19 -54.39 -1.51
CA HIS A 26 -1.93 -55.27 -2.41
C HIS A 26 -1.04 -55.70 -3.61
N ALA A 27 -0.97 -57.04 -3.87
CA ALA A 27 -0.15 -57.60 -4.95
C ALA A 27 -0.67 -57.29 -6.34
N ARG A 28 -1.91 -56.90 -6.50
CA ARG A 28 -2.57 -56.68 -7.82
C ARG A 28 -3.30 -55.33 -7.85
N LEU A 29 -3.14 -54.63 -8.99
CA LEU A 29 -3.93 -53.44 -9.30
C LEU A 29 -5.29 -53.87 -9.85
N GLY A 30 -6.30 -53.90 -8.98
CA GLY A 30 -7.69 -54.19 -9.33
C GLY A 30 -8.49 -52.94 -9.74
N PRO A 31 -9.69 -53.10 -10.38
CA PRO A 31 -10.59 -52.00 -10.76
C PRO A 31 -11.02 -51.12 -9.57
N GLU A 32 -11.05 -51.69 -8.35
CA GLU A 32 -11.36 -51.01 -7.11
C GLU A 32 -10.32 -49.92 -6.76
N HIS A 33 -9.04 -50.17 -7.02
CA HIS A 33 -7.99 -49.16 -6.83
C HIS A 33 -8.13 -48.02 -7.83
N LEU A 34 -8.52 -48.34 -9.07
CA LEU A 34 -8.75 -47.31 -10.10
C LEU A 34 -9.97 -46.47 -9.75
N LEU A 35 -11.06 -47.09 -9.26
CA LEU A 35 -12.23 -46.33 -8.79
C LEU A 35 -11.90 -45.47 -7.56
N LYS A 36 -11.08 -45.98 -6.64
CA LYS A 36 -10.62 -45.22 -5.48
C LYS A 36 -9.82 -43.98 -5.89
N ALA A 37 -8.86 -44.15 -6.81
CA ALA A 37 -8.08 -43.05 -7.33
C ALA A 37 -8.98 -41.94 -7.99
N LEU A 38 -10.00 -42.39 -8.72
CA LEU A 38 -10.96 -41.45 -9.35
C LEU A 38 -11.85 -40.72 -8.34
N LEU A 39 -12.21 -41.36 -7.23
CA LEU A 39 -13.05 -40.75 -6.18
C LEU A 39 -12.23 -39.86 -5.22
N ASP A 40 -10.94 -40.14 -5.06
CA ASP A 40 -10.03 -39.32 -4.23
C ASP A 40 -9.52 -38.06 -4.95
N ASP A 41 -9.97 -37.84 -6.18
CA ASP A 41 -9.65 -36.64 -6.96
C ASP A 41 -10.15 -35.34 -6.28
N LYS A 42 -9.24 -34.41 -6.07
CA LYS A 42 -9.57 -33.08 -5.49
C LYS A 42 -10.49 -32.26 -6.39
N GLU A 43 -10.38 -32.40 -7.69
CA GLU A 43 -11.27 -31.73 -8.65
C GLU A 43 -12.63 -32.40 -8.77
N GLY A 44 -12.75 -33.63 -8.31
CA GLY A 44 -14.00 -34.33 -8.08
C GLY A 44 -14.80 -34.69 -9.34
N LEU A 45 -14.18 -34.79 -10.53
CA LEU A 45 -14.92 -35.09 -11.77
C LEU A 45 -15.76 -36.37 -11.69
N ALA A 46 -15.17 -37.46 -11.19
CA ALA A 46 -15.88 -38.73 -11.05
C ALA A 46 -17.02 -38.63 -10.03
N SER A 47 -16.79 -37.96 -8.87
CA SER A 47 -17.80 -37.76 -7.85
C SER A 47 -18.96 -36.88 -8.37
N ASN A 48 -18.65 -35.84 -9.17
CA ASN A 48 -19.64 -34.98 -9.81
C ASN A 48 -20.49 -35.76 -10.84
N LEU A 49 -19.86 -36.56 -11.70
CA LEU A 49 -20.58 -37.41 -12.66
C LEU A 49 -21.51 -38.41 -11.98
N ILE A 50 -21.05 -39.04 -10.89
CA ILE A 50 -21.88 -39.94 -10.08
C ILE A 50 -23.07 -39.19 -9.48
N ALA A 51 -22.85 -38.02 -8.88
CA ALA A 51 -23.96 -37.22 -8.32
C ALA A 51 -24.96 -36.79 -9.37
N ARG A 52 -24.52 -36.29 -10.53
CA ARG A 52 -25.37 -35.89 -11.66
C ARG A 52 -26.15 -37.07 -12.28
N SER A 53 -25.58 -38.27 -12.20
CA SER A 53 -26.31 -39.47 -12.63
C SER A 53 -27.40 -39.91 -11.64
N GLY A 54 -27.58 -39.17 -10.55
CA GLY A 54 -28.52 -39.52 -9.45
C GLY A 54 -27.99 -40.57 -8.50
N GLY A 55 -26.70 -40.86 -8.54
CA GLY A 55 -25.99 -41.73 -7.59
C GLY A 55 -25.53 -41.02 -6.33
N ALA A 56 -25.13 -41.76 -5.31
CA ALA A 56 -24.61 -41.29 -4.05
C ALA A 56 -23.08 -41.54 -3.94
N PRO A 57 -22.21 -40.52 -4.25
CA PRO A 57 -20.75 -40.70 -4.26
C PRO A 57 -20.20 -41.20 -2.90
N GLN A 58 -20.77 -40.70 -1.81
CA GLN A 58 -20.34 -41.08 -0.46
C GLN A 58 -20.56 -42.57 -0.19
N ARG A 59 -21.70 -43.07 -0.62
CA ARG A 59 -22.05 -44.48 -0.45
C ARG A 59 -21.17 -45.38 -1.32
N VAL A 60 -20.83 -44.95 -2.53
CA VAL A 60 -19.84 -45.66 -3.39
C VAL A 60 -18.48 -45.73 -2.71
N ARG A 61 -18.04 -44.63 -2.06
CA ARG A 61 -16.76 -44.55 -1.35
C ARG A 61 -16.73 -45.49 -0.14
N GLU A 62 -17.78 -45.49 0.66
CA GLU A 62 -17.90 -46.37 1.85
C GLU A 62 -17.83 -47.87 1.48
N ASP A 63 -18.59 -48.28 0.47
CA ASP A 63 -18.63 -49.65 0.02
C ASP A 63 -17.29 -50.10 -0.63
N LEU A 64 -16.66 -49.15 -1.36
CA LEU A 64 -15.35 -49.36 -1.93
C LEU A 64 -14.25 -49.52 -0.87
N ASP A 65 -14.26 -48.70 0.17
CA ASP A 65 -13.31 -48.79 1.27
C ASP A 65 -13.46 -50.10 2.06
N LEU A 66 -14.70 -50.54 2.26
CA LEU A 66 -14.99 -51.88 2.81
C LEU A 66 -14.49 -53.00 1.90
N THR A 67 -14.55 -52.83 0.61
CA THR A 67 -14.07 -53.81 -0.36
C THR A 67 -12.56 -53.88 -0.40
N LEU A 68 -11.89 -52.72 -0.39
CA LEU A 68 -10.41 -52.65 -0.34
C LEU A 68 -9.85 -53.25 0.95
N SER A 69 -10.49 -53.02 2.09
CA SER A 69 -10.06 -53.58 3.38
C SER A 69 -10.09 -55.14 3.44
N LYS A 70 -10.87 -55.78 2.56
CA LYS A 70 -10.98 -57.25 2.48
C LYS A 70 -9.99 -57.88 1.51
N ILE A 71 -9.21 -57.10 0.77
CA ILE A 71 -8.18 -57.64 -0.13
C ILE A 71 -6.99 -58.13 0.69
N ALA A 72 -6.49 -59.32 0.33
CA ALA A 72 -5.35 -59.91 1.02
C ALA A 72 -4.07 -59.05 0.85
N LYS A 73 -3.44 -58.72 1.96
CA LYS A 73 -2.16 -58.00 2.00
C LYS A 73 -0.99 -58.96 1.85
N VAL A 74 0.04 -58.52 1.16
CA VAL A 74 1.27 -59.26 0.91
C VAL A 74 2.41 -58.61 1.68
N THR A 75 3.14 -59.37 2.48
CA THR A 75 4.33 -58.92 3.21
C THR A 75 5.58 -59.04 2.32
N GLY A 76 6.21 -57.92 2.01
CA GLY A 76 7.47 -57.81 1.24
C GLY A 76 7.35 -56.86 0.02
N ASP A 77 8.50 -56.49 -0.57
CA ASP A 77 8.60 -55.62 -1.78
C ASP A 77 8.05 -56.34 -3.03
N ALA A 78 6.74 -56.54 -3.09
CA ALA A 78 6.10 -57.18 -4.24
C ALA A 78 5.80 -56.13 -5.34
N GLN A 79 6.27 -56.41 -6.54
CA GLN A 79 5.83 -55.63 -7.73
C GLN A 79 4.32 -55.80 -7.91
N VAL A 80 3.60 -54.66 -7.98
CA VAL A 80 2.16 -54.67 -8.26
C VAL A 80 1.89 -55.03 -9.70
N TYR A 81 1.18 -56.13 -9.94
CA TYR A 81 0.77 -56.53 -11.30
C TYR A 81 -0.63 -56.06 -11.61
N VAL A 82 -0.84 -55.61 -12.88
CA VAL A 82 -2.18 -55.24 -13.35
C VAL A 82 -3.08 -56.50 -13.43
N ASP A 83 -4.21 -56.45 -12.71
CA ASP A 83 -5.21 -57.52 -12.75
C ASP A 83 -5.83 -57.63 -14.15
N SER A 84 -6.17 -58.87 -14.56
CA SER A 84 -6.81 -59.13 -15.84
C SER A 84 -8.14 -58.36 -16.02
N THR A 85 -8.86 -58.13 -14.92
CA THR A 85 -10.11 -57.36 -14.90
C THR A 85 -9.87 -55.90 -15.16
N THR A 86 -8.81 -55.32 -14.57
CA THR A 86 -8.37 -53.91 -14.84
C THR A 86 -7.99 -53.77 -16.31
N GLY A 87 -7.26 -54.73 -16.89
CA GLY A 87 -6.97 -54.76 -18.31
C GLY A 87 -8.23 -54.74 -19.20
N LYS A 88 -9.27 -55.48 -18.80
CA LYS A 88 -10.59 -55.46 -19.52
C LYS A 88 -11.29 -54.12 -19.37
N VAL A 89 -11.24 -53.46 -18.18
CA VAL A 89 -11.82 -52.12 -17.97
C VAL A 89 -11.18 -51.12 -18.86
N LEU A 90 -9.85 -51.08 -18.92
CA LEU A 90 -9.11 -50.15 -19.75
C LEU A 90 -9.30 -50.40 -21.27
N SER A 91 -9.37 -51.65 -21.71
CA SER A 91 -9.73 -52.00 -23.09
C SER A 91 -11.17 -51.65 -23.45
N GLU A 92 -12.11 -51.74 -22.49
CA GLU A 92 -13.49 -51.30 -22.75
C GLU A 92 -13.58 -49.81 -22.78
N ALA A 93 -12.80 -49.07 -21.97
CA ALA A 93 -12.70 -47.61 -22.02
C ALA A 93 -12.18 -47.12 -23.39
N GLU A 94 -11.18 -47.82 -23.97
CA GLU A 94 -10.70 -47.53 -25.33
C GLU A 94 -11.80 -47.71 -26.39
N LYS A 95 -12.60 -48.77 -26.31
CA LYS A 95 -13.73 -49.01 -27.26
C LYS A 95 -14.80 -47.95 -27.12
N LEU A 96 -15.12 -47.56 -25.88
CA LEU A 96 -16.13 -46.51 -25.61
C LEU A 96 -15.64 -45.16 -26.16
N ALA A 97 -14.35 -44.83 -25.99
CA ALA A 97 -13.75 -43.63 -26.56
C ALA A 97 -13.83 -43.64 -28.10
N GLN A 98 -13.39 -44.73 -28.77
CA GLN A 98 -13.49 -44.88 -30.22
C GLN A 98 -14.92 -44.75 -30.71
N LYS A 99 -15.89 -45.37 -30.03
CA LYS A 99 -17.33 -45.28 -30.40
C LYS A 99 -17.86 -43.87 -30.30
N ALA A 100 -17.33 -43.07 -29.37
CA ALA A 100 -17.71 -41.68 -29.17
C ALA A 100 -16.95 -40.70 -30.10
N GLY A 101 -16.00 -41.18 -30.89
CA GLY A 101 -15.17 -40.35 -31.77
C GLY A 101 -13.99 -39.67 -31.04
N ASP A 102 -13.65 -40.09 -29.84
CA ASP A 102 -12.56 -39.56 -29.06
C ASP A 102 -11.22 -40.07 -29.58
N SER A 103 -10.22 -39.18 -29.76
CA SER A 103 -8.84 -39.55 -30.13
C SER A 103 -8.03 -40.05 -28.93
N PHE A 104 -8.39 -39.62 -27.72
CA PHE A 104 -7.81 -40.05 -26.44
C PHE A 104 -8.88 -40.65 -25.54
N VAL A 105 -8.46 -41.50 -24.59
CA VAL A 105 -9.34 -42.12 -23.58
C VAL A 105 -9.41 -41.19 -22.33
N PRO A 106 -10.50 -40.46 -22.14
CA PRO A 106 -10.65 -39.60 -20.97
C PRO A 106 -11.18 -40.36 -19.74
N VAL A 107 -11.12 -39.71 -18.58
CA VAL A 107 -11.47 -40.23 -17.24
C VAL A 107 -12.93 -40.74 -17.20
N GLU A 108 -13.86 -40.00 -17.79
CA GLU A 108 -15.27 -40.37 -17.79
C GLU A 108 -15.54 -41.67 -18.58
N ARG A 109 -14.70 -41.98 -19.58
CA ARG A 109 -14.79 -43.27 -20.31
C ARG A 109 -14.25 -44.42 -19.46
N ILE A 110 -13.24 -44.17 -18.61
CA ILE A 110 -12.76 -45.12 -17.61
C ILE A 110 -13.85 -45.36 -16.57
N LEU A 111 -14.49 -44.34 -16.03
CA LEU A 111 -15.59 -44.49 -15.09
C LEU A 111 -16.77 -45.23 -15.66
N MET A 112 -17.11 -44.96 -16.93
CA MET A 112 -18.15 -45.68 -17.66
C MET A 112 -17.80 -47.18 -17.84
N ALA A 113 -16.55 -47.49 -18.20
CA ALA A 113 -16.08 -48.88 -18.32
C ALA A 113 -16.12 -49.62 -16.96
N LEU A 114 -15.77 -48.94 -15.85
CA LEU A 114 -15.92 -49.49 -14.50
C LEU A 114 -17.37 -49.82 -14.17
N CYS A 115 -18.34 -49.01 -14.63
CA CYS A 115 -19.78 -49.29 -14.46
C CYS A 115 -20.28 -50.48 -15.33
N MET A 116 -19.59 -50.77 -16.47
CA MET A 116 -20.03 -51.81 -17.41
C MET A 116 -19.38 -53.17 -17.14
N VAL A 117 -18.10 -53.20 -16.81
CA VAL A 117 -17.31 -54.41 -16.60
C VAL A 117 -17.61 -55.01 -15.24
N LYS A 118 -17.96 -56.31 -15.19
CA LYS A 118 -18.24 -57.04 -13.95
C LYS A 118 -16.99 -57.07 -13.07
N SER A 119 -17.05 -56.34 -11.93
CA SER A 119 -15.94 -56.17 -10.99
C SER A 119 -16.46 -55.77 -9.61
N LYS A 120 -15.61 -55.78 -8.62
CA LYS A 120 -15.91 -55.23 -7.29
C LYS A 120 -16.19 -53.73 -7.32
N ALA A 121 -15.50 -52.97 -8.21
CA ALA A 121 -15.75 -51.55 -8.44
C ALA A 121 -17.17 -51.34 -8.98
N LYS A 122 -17.67 -52.23 -9.88
CA LYS A 122 -19.03 -52.16 -10.35
C LYS A 122 -20.04 -52.41 -9.22
N GLU A 123 -19.78 -53.40 -8.34
CA GLU A 123 -20.64 -53.66 -7.19
C GLU A 123 -20.77 -52.42 -6.28
N ALA A 124 -19.69 -51.66 -6.05
CA ALA A 124 -19.71 -50.42 -5.30
C ALA A 124 -20.48 -49.28 -6.04
N LEU A 125 -20.34 -49.20 -7.35
CA LEU A 125 -21.12 -48.23 -8.15
C LEU A 125 -22.62 -48.56 -8.16
N ASP A 126 -22.97 -49.84 -8.28
CA ASP A 126 -24.34 -50.33 -8.19
C ASP A 126 -24.94 -50.07 -6.79
N ALA A 127 -24.19 -50.25 -5.69
CA ALA A 127 -24.60 -49.91 -4.33
C ALA A 127 -24.89 -48.40 -4.16
N GLY A 128 -24.15 -47.56 -4.89
CA GLY A 128 -24.41 -46.12 -4.99
C GLY A 128 -25.49 -45.74 -5.97
N ALA A 129 -26.27 -46.66 -6.53
CA ALA A 129 -27.33 -46.46 -7.51
C ALA A 129 -26.88 -45.84 -8.83
N VAL A 130 -25.61 -46.07 -9.23
CA VAL A 130 -25.04 -45.55 -10.49
C VAL A 130 -25.31 -46.59 -11.60
N THR A 131 -26.03 -46.17 -12.66
CA THR A 131 -26.26 -47.02 -13.82
C THR A 131 -25.55 -46.50 -15.05
N ALA A 132 -25.09 -47.38 -15.96
CA ALA A 132 -24.39 -46.99 -17.16
C ALA A 132 -25.20 -46.00 -18.03
N GLN A 133 -26.53 -46.18 -18.11
CA GLN A 133 -27.39 -45.32 -18.94
C GLN A 133 -27.47 -43.90 -18.36
N LYS A 134 -27.65 -43.75 -17.05
CA LYS A 134 -27.74 -42.41 -16.40
C LYS A 134 -26.36 -41.75 -16.38
N LEU A 135 -25.27 -42.53 -16.17
CA LEU A 135 -23.90 -42.02 -16.22
C LEU A 135 -23.55 -41.52 -17.62
N ASN A 136 -23.98 -42.21 -18.70
CA ASN A 136 -23.75 -41.72 -20.05
C ASN A 136 -24.49 -40.40 -20.31
N GLY A 137 -25.74 -40.27 -19.83
CA GLY A 137 -26.46 -39.00 -19.93
C GLY A 137 -25.71 -37.85 -19.22
N ALA A 138 -25.21 -38.10 -17.99
CA ALA A 138 -24.44 -37.10 -17.25
C ALA A 138 -23.11 -36.76 -17.96
N ILE A 139 -22.45 -37.72 -18.62
CA ILE A 139 -21.25 -37.49 -19.43
C ILE A 139 -21.58 -36.62 -20.66
N GLU A 140 -22.65 -36.91 -21.38
CA GLU A 140 -23.09 -36.13 -22.54
C GLU A 140 -23.46 -34.70 -22.18
N ASP A 141 -24.11 -34.50 -21.02
CA ASP A 141 -24.45 -33.18 -20.48
C ASP A 141 -23.20 -32.34 -20.16
N ILE A 142 -22.17 -32.95 -19.58
CA ILE A 142 -20.91 -32.26 -19.28
C ILE A 142 -20.11 -31.98 -20.57
N ARG A 143 -20.09 -32.93 -21.48
CA ARG A 143 -19.31 -32.81 -22.74
C ARG A 143 -19.95 -31.86 -23.76
N GLN A 144 -21.28 -31.70 -23.73
CA GLN A 144 -22.01 -30.87 -24.69
C GLN A 144 -21.60 -31.11 -26.14
N GLY A 145 -21.46 -32.40 -26.53
CA GLY A 145 -21.05 -32.80 -27.87
C GLY A 145 -19.54 -32.68 -28.19
N ARG A 146 -18.69 -32.37 -27.23
CA ARG A 146 -17.22 -32.28 -27.43
C ARG A 146 -16.61 -33.69 -27.45
N THR A 147 -15.56 -33.86 -28.30
CA THR A 147 -14.71 -35.05 -28.35
C THR A 147 -13.37 -34.83 -27.63
N ALA A 148 -12.77 -35.88 -27.10
CA ALA A 148 -11.46 -35.82 -26.46
C ALA A 148 -10.36 -35.96 -27.52
N ASP A 149 -10.02 -34.83 -28.19
CA ASP A 149 -9.09 -34.81 -29.32
C ASP A 149 -7.65 -34.41 -28.91
N SER A 150 -7.45 -33.98 -27.66
CA SER A 150 -6.13 -33.65 -27.09
C SER A 150 -5.86 -34.46 -25.81
N ALA A 151 -4.58 -34.57 -25.45
CA ALA A 151 -4.18 -35.22 -24.19
C ALA A 151 -4.69 -34.48 -22.93
N SER A 152 -5.04 -33.19 -23.03
CA SER A 152 -5.57 -32.31 -22.00
C SER A 152 -7.08 -32.02 -22.12
N ALA A 153 -7.84 -32.86 -22.85
CA ALA A 153 -9.24 -32.61 -23.23
C ALA A 153 -10.15 -32.35 -21.99
N GLU A 154 -9.92 -32.99 -20.86
CA GLU A 154 -10.71 -32.81 -19.64
C GLU A 154 -10.51 -31.43 -18.96
N ASP A 155 -9.41 -30.75 -19.23
CA ASP A 155 -9.18 -29.41 -18.69
C ASP A 155 -10.14 -28.39 -19.29
N SER A 156 -10.74 -28.73 -20.44
CA SER A 156 -11.76 -27.90 -21.09
C SER A 156 -13.17 -28.07 -20.50
N TYR A 157 -13.38 -29.04 -19.60
CA TYR A 157 -14.69 -29.27 -18.99
C TYR A 157 -14.91 -28.37 -17.77
N GLU A 158 -16.09 -27.74 -17.69
CA GLU A 158 -16.43 -26.77 -16.64
C GLU A 158 -15.41 -25.62 -16.53
N ALA A 159 -14.89 -25.13 -17.66
CA ALA A 159 -13.84 -24.11 -17.69
C ALA A 159 -14.27 -22.81 -16.97
N LEU A 160 -15.54 -22.41 -17.07
CA LEU A 160 -16.08 -21.25 -16.35
C LEU A 160 -16.02 -21.42 -14.83
N LYS A 161 -16.23 -22.63 -14.33
CA LYS A 161 -16.16 -22.91 -12.90
C LYS A 161 -14.74 -22.89 -12.36
N LYS A 162 -13.76 -23.24 -13.21
CA LYS A 162 -12.33 -23.27 -12.86
C LYS A 162 -11.67 -21.92 -13.01
N TYR A 163 -12.02 -21.15 -14.04
CA TYR A 163 -11.30 -19.95 -14.44
C TYR A 163 -12.12 -18.65 -14.35
N ALA A 164 -13.34 -18.72 -13.84
CA ALA A 164 -14.17 -17.53 -13.63
C ALA A 164 -14.90 -17.58 -12.29
N GLN A 165 -15.05 -16.42 -11.68
CA GLN A 165 -15.79 -16.24 -10.43
C GLN A 165 -17.18 -15.70 -10.74
N ASP A 166 -18.23 -16.36 -10.25
CA ASP A 166 -19.61 -15.89 -10.44
C ASP A 166 -19.95 -14.78 -9.44
N LEU A 167 -19.90 -13.52 -9.91
CA LEU A 167 -20.23 -12.35 -9.10
C LEU A 167 -21.73 -12.32 -8.74
N THR A 168 -22.60 -12.81 -9.63
CA THR A 168 -24.05 -12.87 -9.36
C THR A 168 -24.40 -13.92 -8.28
N ALA A 169 -23.66 -15.02 -8.22
CA ALA A 169 -23.81 -16.00 -7.15
C ALA A 169 -23.32 -15.41 -5.81
N ARG A 170 -22.16 -14.74 -5.80
CA ARG A 170 -21.65 -14.03 -4.60
C ARG A 170 -22.59 -12.94 -4.11
N ALA A 171 -23.23 -12.20 -5.05
CA ALA A 171 -24.25 -11.21 -4.71
C ALA A 171 -25.48 -11.85 -4.04
N ARG A 172 -25.91 -13.03 -4.52
CA ARG A 172 -27.03 -13.78 -3.89
C ARG A 172 -26.68 -14.25 -2.48
N GLU A 173 -25.42 -14.63 -2.27
CA GLU A 173 -24.91 -15.09 -0.99
C GLU A 173 -24.60 -13.92 -0.01
N GLY A 174 -24.77 -12.66 -0.42
CA GLY A 174 -24.48 -11.49 0.40
C GLY A 174 -22.98 -11.24 0.62
N LYS A 175 -22.11 -11.84 -0.20
CA LYS A 175 -20.64 -11.76 -0.07
C LYS A 175 -20.01 -10.59 -0.84
N ILE A 176 -20.81 -9.71 -1.42
CA ILE A 176 -20.35 -8.50 -2.10
C ILE A 176 -20.57 -7.30 -1.17
N ASP A 177 -19.62 -6.39 -1.16
CA ASP A 177 -19.71 -5.16 -0.40
C ASP A 177 -20.75 -4.20 -1.00
N PRO A 178 -21.39 -3.35 -0.20
CA PRO A 178 -22.28 -2.33 -0.72
C PRO A 178 -21.49 -1.34 -1.58
N ILE A 179 -21.97 -1.09 -2.80
CA ILE A 179 -21.34 -0.15 -3.73
C ILE A 179 -22.01 1.20 -3.59
N ILE A 180 -21.22 2.21 -3.26
CA ILE A 180 -21.70 3.57 -2.98
C ILE A 180 -21.02 4.54 -3.96
N GLY A 181 -21.78 5.52 -4.47
CA GLY A 181 -21.24 6.61 -5.28
C GLY A 181 -20.83 6.25 -6.71
N ARG A 182 -21.28 5.09 -7.23
CA ARG A 182 -20.97 4.63 -8.60
C ARG A 182 -22.21 4.39 -9.47
N ASP A 183 -23.33 5.03 -9.13
CA ASP A 183 -24.61 4.83 -9.79
C ASP A 183 -24.62 5.25 -11.25
N GLU A 184 -23.92 6.33 -11.59
CA GLU A 184 -23.86 6.85 -12.95
C GLU A 184 -23.04 5.93 -13.86
N GLU A 185 -21.88 5.48 -13.42
CA GLU A 185 -21.02 4.58 -14.17
C GLU A 185 -21.67 3.21 -14.37
N ILE A 186 -22.29 2.66 -13.34
CA ILE A 186 -23.07 1.42 -13.43
C ILE A 186 -24.21 1.57 -14.44
N ARG A 187 -24.99 2.65 -14.35
CA ARG A 187 -26.07 2.95 -15.29
C ARG A 187 -25.55 3.10 -16.71
N ARG A 188 -24.43 3.78 -16.88
CA ARG A 188 -23.79 3.96 -18.18
C ARG A 188 -23.31 2.63 -18.77
N ALA A 189 -22.68 1.77 -17.96
CA ALA A 189 -22.24 0.45 -18.39
C ALA A 189 -23.44 -0.42 -18.81
N MET A 190 -24.54 -0.42 -18.06
CA MET A 190 -25.79 -1.12 -18.42
C MET A 190 -26.41 -0.58 -19.72
N GLN A 191 -26.40 0.73 -19.89
CA GLN A 191 -26.88 1.37 -21.12
C GLN A 191 -26.03 0.91 -22.34
N VAL A 192 -24.72 0.82 -22.19
CA VAL A 192 -23.83 0.34 -23.25
C VAL A 192 -24.13 -1.11 -23.59
N LEU A 193 -24.27 -2.00 -22.60
CA LEU A 193 -24.60 -3.42 -22.79
C LEU A 193 -25.94 -3.63 -23.52
N SER A 194 -26.86 -2.70 -23.41
CA SER A 194 -28.19 -2.76 -24.05
C SER A 194 -28.17 -2.24 -25.51
N ARG A 195 -27.03 -1.78 -26.02
CA ARG A 195 -26.92 -1.26 -27.40
C ARG A 195 -26.85 -2.40 -28.42
N ARG A 196 -27.22 -2.08 -29.66
CA ARG A 196 -27.11 -3.02 -30.79
C ARG A 196 -25.68 -3.19 -31.31
N THR A 197 -24.87 -2.13 -31.21
CA THR A 197 -23.47 -2.08 -31.63
C THR A 197 -22.65 -1.39 -30.58
N LYS A 198 -21.34 -1.67 -30.49
CA LYS A 198 -20.46 -1.17 -29.41
C LYS A 198 -21.07 -1.44 -28.03
N ASN A 199 -21.52 -2.66 -27.83
CA ASN A 199 -22.27 -3.09 -26.67
C ASN A 199 -21.39 -3.70 -25.57
N ASN A 200 -20.09 -3.55 -25.66
CA ASN A 200 -19.14 -3.96 -24.62
C ASN A 200 -18.54 -2.73 -23.96
N PRO A 201 -18.88 -2.39 -22.72
CA PRO A 201 -18.25 -1.28 -22.01
C PRO A 201 -16.81 -1.62 -21.61
N VAL A 202 -15.92 -0.63 -21.67
CA VAL A 202 -14.61 -0.67 -21.03
C VAL A 202 -14.56 0.40 -19.96
N LEU A 203 -14.38 -0.01 -18.73
CA LEU A 203 -14.19 0.87 -17.59
C LEU A 203 -12.74 1.39 -17.62
N ILE A 204 -12.59 2.68 -17.82
CA ILE A 204 -11.28 3.32 -17.96
C ILE A 204 -11.08 4.27 -16.78
N GLY A 205 -10.00 4.10 -16.04
CA GLY A 205 -9.66 4.95 -14.91
C GLY A 205 -8.35 4.50 -14.27
N GLU A 206 -7.84 5.33 -13.37
CA GLU A 206 -6.61 5.07 -12.65
C GLU A 206 -6.71 3.82 -11.76
N PRO A 207 -5.58 3.20 -11.37
CA PRO A 207 -5.59 2.10 -10.42
C PRO A 207 -6.21 2.52 -9.09
N GLY A 208 -7.01 1.65 -8.47
CA GLY A 208 -7.61 1.93 -7.15
C GLY A 208 -8.87 2.80 -7.13
N VAL A 209 -9.35 3.34 -8.29
CA VAL A 209 -10.58 4.15 -8.31
C VAL A 209 -11.86 3.33 -8.18
N GLY A 210 -11.81 2.00 -8.11
CA GLY A 210 -12.97 1.14 -7.91
C GLY A 210 -13.63 0.61 -9.19
N LYS A 211 -12.87 0.36 -10.26
CA LYS A 211 -13.40 -0.23 -11.52
C LYS A 211 -14.06 -1.59 -11.30
N THR A 212 -13.46 -2.45 -10.49
CA THR A 212 -13.99 -3.79 -10.16
C THR A 212 -15.29 -3.68 -9.35
N ALA A 213 -15.39 -2.70 -8.45
CA ALA A 213 -16.61 -2.43 -7.68
C ALA A 213 -17.83 -2.12 -8.58
N ILE A 214 -17.63 -1.48 -9.74
CA ILE A 214 -18.71 -1.24 -10.70
C ILE A 214 -19.28 -2.55 -11.24
N ALA A 215 -18.42 -3.54 -11.53
CA ALA A 215 -18.89 -4.86 -11.97
C ALA A 215 -19.63 -5.59 -10.83
N GLU A 216 -19.16 -5.51 -9.62
CA GLU A 216 -19.82 -6.04 -8.43
C GLU A 216 -21.18 -5.35 -8.19
N GLY A 217 -21.25 -4.02 -8.32
CA GLY A 217 -22.50 -3.26 -8.25
C GLY A 217 -23.51 -3.66 -9.32
N MET A 218 -23.04 -3.94 -10.53
CA MET A 218 -23.90 -4.49 -11.58
C MET A 218 -24.44 -5.88 -11.21
N ALA A 219 -23.62 -6.74 -10.62
CA ALA A 219 -24.07 -8.06 -10.17
C ALA A 219 -25.15 -7.94 -9.09
N LEU A 220 -25.00 -7.02 -8.12
CA LEU A 220 -26.02 -6.71 -7.12
C LEU A 220 -27.33 -6.23 -7.76
N ARG A 221 -27.28 -5.32 -8.73
CA ARG A 221 -28.48 -4.83 -9.43
C ARG A 221 -29.15 -5.90 -10.26
N ILE A 222 -28.39 -6.80 -10.92
CA ILE A 222 -28.93 -7.95 -11.65
C ILE A 222 -29.71 -8.86 -10.69
N VAL A 223 -29.13 -9.17 -9.54
CA VAL A 223 -29.77 -10.04 -8.53
C VAL A 223 -31.03 -9.40 -7.92
N ASN A 224 -31.01 -8.09 -7.69
CA ASN A 224 -32.15 -7.34 -7.15
C ASN A 224 -33.21 -7.03 -8.21
N GLY A 225 -32.96 -7.32 -9.50
CA GLY A 225 -33.88 -7.05 -10.60
C GLY A 225 -33.91 -5.57 -11.03
N ASP A 226 -33.03 -4.73 -10.51
CA ASP A 226 -32.89 -3.29 -10.84
C ASP A 226 -32.05 -3.10 -12.12
N VAL A 227 -32.45 -3.76 -13.19
CA VAL A 227 -31.75 -3.73 -14.48
C VAL A 227 -32.77 -3.74 -15.63
N PRO A 228 -32.38 -3.25 -16.83
CA PRO A 228 -33.20 -3.40 -18.04
C PRO A 228 -33.56 -4.87 -18.30
N GLU A 229 -34.69 -5.10 -18.96
CA GLU A 229 -35.20 -6.46 -19.24
C GLU A 229 -34.18 -7.32 -19.97
N SER A 230 -33.37 -6.73 -20.86
CA SER A 230 -32.31 -7.40 -21.60
C SER A 230 -31.18 -7.96 -20.74
N LEU A 231 -31.03 -7.48 -19.50
CA LEU A 231 -30.00 -7.90 -18.52
C LEU A 231 -30.58 -8.72 -17.37
N ARG A 232 -31.90 -8.82 -17.27
CA ARG A 232 -32.58 -9.61 -16.26
C ARG A 232 -32.22 -11.09 -16.42
N ASN A 233 -31.94 -11.78 -15.35
CA ASN A 233 -31.54 -13.19 -15.31
C ASN A 233 -30.17 -13.53 -15.93
N LYS A 234 -29.37 -12.56 -16.34
CA LYS A 234 -28.01 -12.82 -16.77
C LYS A 234 -27.09 -13.12 -15.59
N ARG A 235 -26.04 -13.89 -15.86
CA ARG A 235 -24.97 -14.17 -14.92
C ARG A 235 -23.77 -13.31 -15.26
N LEU A 236 -23.21 -12.65 -14.30
CA LEU A 236 -21.95 -11.90 -14.45
C LEU A 236 -20.81 -12.70 -13.85
N LEU A 237 -19.88 -13.08 -14.69
CA LEU A 237 -18.71 -13.88 -14.36
C LEU A 237 -17.44 -13.05 -14.50
N ALA A 238 -16.62 -12.96 -13.46
CA ALA A 238 -15.29 -12.33 -13.52
C ALA A 238 -14.24 -13.37 -13.94
N LEU A 239 -13.52 -13.10 -15.03
CA LEU A 239 -12.47 -13.95 -15.52
C LEU A 239 -11.22 -13.84 -14.63
N ASP A 240 -10.75 -14.97 -14.12
CA ASP A 240 -9.52 -15.03 -13.32
C ASP A 240 -8.31 -15.29 -14.23
N MET A 241 -7.60 -14.22 -14.56
CA MET A 241 -6.41 -14.27 -15.38
C MET A 241 -5.26 -15.03 -14.70
N GLY A 242 -5.16 -14.92 -13.37
CA GLY A 242 -4.16 -15.63 -12.58
C GLY A 242 -4.32 -17.15 -12.71
N SER A 243 -5.53 -17.65 -12.54
CA SER A 243 -5.85 -19.08 -12.68
C SER A 243 -5.68 -19.61 -14.11
N LEU A 244 -5.93 -18.78 -15.13
CA LEU A 244 -5.70 -19.15 -16.53
C LEU A 244 -4.22 -19.37 -16.86
N ILE A 245 -3.34 -18.52 -16.27
CA ILE A 245 -1.89 -18.53 -16.52
C ILE A 245 -1.19 -19.52 -15.58
N ALA A 246 -1.67 -19.69 -14.34
CA ALA A 246 -1.03 -20.53 -13.34
C ALA A 246 -0.89 -21.98 -13.83
N GLY A 247 0.34 -22.51 -13.77
CA GLY A 247 0.64 -23.88 -14.17
C GLY A 247 0.65 -24.15 -15.69
N ALA A 248 0.37 -23.17 -16.53
CA ALA A 248 0.56 -23.31 -17.97
C ALA A 248 2.06 -23.26 -18.33
N LYS A 249 2.65 -24.40 -18.63
CA LYS A 249 4.07 -24.50 -19.02
C LYS A 249 4.33 -24.02 -20.45
N TYR A 250 3.35 -24.11 -21.31
CA TYR A 250 3.42 -23.75 -22.71
C TYR A 250 2.27 -22.80 -23.11
N ARG A 251 2.54 -21.95 -24.07
CA ARG A 251 1.60 -21.00 -24.67
C ARG A 251 0.28 -21.66 -25.11
N GLY A 252 0.35 -22.87 -25.69
CA GLY A 252 -0.82 -23.60 -26.17
C GLY A 252 -1.83 -23.95 -25.06
N GLU A 253 -1.37 -24.24 -23.87
CA GLU A 253 -2.24 -24.59 -22.72
C GLU A 253 -3.12 -23.41 -22.30
N PHE A 254 -2.55 -22.20 -22.21
CA PHE A 254 -3.32 -20.99 -21.94
C PHE A 254 -4.36 -20.70 -23.03
N GLU A 255 -3.96 -20.83 -24.30
CA GLU A 255 -4.88 -20.62 -25.44
C GLU A 255 -6.03 -21.63 -25.43
N GLU A 256 -5.76 -22.90 -25.07
CA GLU A 256 -6.78 -23.96 -24.95
C GLU A 256 -7.75 -23.64 -23.79
N ARG A 257 -7.26 -23.24 -22.62
CA ARG A 257 -8.07 -22.85 -21.46
C ARG A 257 -8.98 -21.66 -21.79
N LEU A 258 -8.42 -20.61 -22.41
CA LEU A 258 -9.20 -19.44 -22.81
C LEU A 258 -10.24 -19.80 -23.88
N LYS A 259 -9.90 -20.63 -24.88
CA LYS A 259 -10.86 -21.15 -25.86
C LYS A 259 -12.00 -21.93 -25.19
N ALA A 260 -11.67 -22.75 -24.18
CA ALA A 260 -12.68 -23.51 -23.43
C ALA A 260 -13.68 -22.57 -22.72
N VAL A 261 -13.16 -21.54 -22.03
CA VAL A 261 -13.98 -20.49 -21.39
C VAL A 261 -14.86 -19.79 -22.42
N LEU A 262 -14.29 -19.31 -23.55
CA LEU A 262 -15.04 -18.62 -24.59
C LEU A 262 -16.13 -19.51 -25.21
N ASN A 263 -15.84 -20.79 -25.42
CA ASN A 263 -16.80 -21.75 -25.96
C ASN A 263 -17.99 -21.95 -24.98
N GLU A 264 -17.74 -22.04 -23.68
CA GLU A 264 -18.81 -22.14 -22.69
C GLU A 264 -19.67 -20.86 -22.62
N VAL A 265 -19.02 -19.67 -22.68
CA VAL A 265 -19.75 -18.39 -22.70
C VAL A 265 -20.61 -18.26 -23.94
N THR A 266 -20.07 -18.60 -25.13
CA THR A 266 -20.82 -18.51 -26.39
C THR A 266 -21.95 -19.55 -26.47
N SER A 267 -21.73 -20.74 -25.90
CA SER A 267 -22.76 -21.80 -25.85
C SER A 267 -23.95 -21.43 -24.93
N ALA A 268 -23.72 -20.54 -23.96
CA ALA A 268 -24.79 -20.03 -23.11
C ALA A 268 -25.69 -18.99 -23.78
N ALA A 269 -25.61 -18.83 -25.11
CA ALA A 269 -26.49 -18.02 -25.93
C ALA A 269 -26.79 -16.59 -25.41
N GLY A 270 -25.76 -15.96 -24.79
CA GLY A 270 -25.83 -14.59 -24.27
C GLY A 270 -26.42 -14.46 -22.86
N GLU A 271 -26.62 -15.55 -22.13
CA GLU A 271 -26.99 -15.51 -20.70
C GLU A 271 -25.87 -15.08 -19.79
N ILE A 272 -24.62 -15.17 -20.27
CA ILE A 272 -23.41 -14.84 -19.51
C ILE A 272 -22.83 -13.51 -19.98
N LEU A 273 -22.51 -12.65 -19.00
CA LEU A 273 -21.71 -11.46 -19.15
C LEU A 273 -20.32 -11.75 -18.56
N LEU A 274 -19.28 -11.52 -19.32
CA LEU A 274 -17.91 -11.77 -18.86
C LEU A 274 -17.24 -10.45 -18.44
N PHE A 275 -16.84 -10.33 -17.17
CA PHE A 275 -16.00 -9.23 -16.71
C PHE A 275 -14.53 -9.62 -16.83
N ILE A 276 -13.75 -8.75 -17.44
CA ILE A 276 -12.31 -8.95 -17.69
C ILE A 276 -11.59 -7.77 -17.04
N ASP A 277 -11.02 -8.01 -15.87
CA ASP A 277 -10.15 -7.03 -15.25
C ASP A 277 -8.78 -7.03 -15.93
N GLU A 278 -8.08 -5.91 -15.88
CA GLU A 278 -6.81 -5.73 -16.59
C GLU A 278 -6.84 -6.22 -18.06
N MET A 279 -7.89 -5.85 -18.78
CA MET A 279 -8.14 -6.32 -20.14
C MET A 279 -6.93 -6.18 -21.08
N HIS A 280 -6.05 -5.22 -20.79
CA HIS A 280 -4.81 -5.00 -21.55
C HIS A 280 -3.88 -6.22 -21.52
N THR A 281 -3.91 -7.05 -20.49
CA THR A 281 -3.11 -8.27 -20.38
C THR A 281 -3.49 -9.30 -21.47
N LEU A 282 -4.77 -9.35 -21.85
CA LEU A 282 -5.25 -10.19 -22.93
C LEU A 282 -4.96 -9.63 -24.32
N VAL A 283 -4.91 -8.29 -24.46
CA VAL A 283 -4.81 -7.60 -25.76
C VAL A 283 -3.37 -7.20 -26.06
N GLY A 284 -2.55 -6.94 -25.04
CA GLY A 284 -1.23 -6.34 -25.18
C GLY A 284 -0.05 -7.31 -25.20
N ALA A 285 -0.26 -8.54 -24.89
CA ALA A 285 0.77 -9.55 -24.72
C ALA A 285 1.54 -9.95 -26.01
N GLY A 286 1.25 -9.34 -27.17
CA GLY A 286 1.75 -9.76 -28.47
C GLY A 286 2.98 -9.03 -29.04
N LYS A 287 3.61 -8.07 -28.33
CA LYS A 287 4.68 -7.22 -28.91
C LYS A 287 6.10 -7.44 -28.39
N SER A 288 6.30 -8.23 -27.35
CA SER A 288 7.62 -8.71 -26.94
C SER A 288 7.80 -10.16 -27.38
N ASP A 289 8.98 -10.55 -27.83
CA ASP A 289 9.31 -11.89 -28.29
C ASP A 289 8.78 -12.98 -27.36
N GLY A 290 7.74 -13.70 -27.79
CA GLY A 290 7.13 -14.80 -27.03
C GLY A 290 5.83 -14.52 -26.30
N ALA A 291 5.26 -13.32 -26.35
CA ALA A 291 4.05 -12.95 -25.60
C ALA A 291 2.75 -13.37 -26.32
N MET A 292 1.73 -13.67 -25.50
CA MET A 292 0.44 -14.28 -25.88
C MET A 292 -0.46 -13.29 -26.63
N ASP A 293 -0.93 -13.63 -27.83
CA ASP A 293 -1.93 -12.84 -28.57
C ASP A 293 -3.33 -13.42 -28.39
N ALA A 294 -3.83 -13.34 -27.12
CA ALA A 294 -5.17 -13.78 -26.76
C ALA A 294 -6.28 -12.94 -27.44
N ALA A 295 -5.94 -11.74 -27.89
CA ALA A 295 -6.87 -10.88 -28.62
C ALA A 295 -7.46 -11.56 -29.85
N ASN A 296 -6.65 -12.34 -30.58
CA ASN A 296 -7.10 -13.04 -31.79
C ASN A 296 -8.13 -14.14 -31.52
N LEU A 297 -8.21 -14.62 -30.26
CA LEU A 297 -9.21 -15.62 -29.85
C LEU A 297 -10.55 -14.95 -29.51
N ILE A 298 -10.51 -13.73 -28.92
CA ILE A 298 -11.71 -13.01 -28.50
C ILE A 298 -12.36 -12.25 -29.65
N LYS A 299 -11.56 -11.69 -30.58
CA LYS A 299 -12.06 -10.87 -31.69
C LYS A 299 -13.17 -11.54 -32.55
N PRO A 300 -13.11 -12.83 -32.91
CA PRO A 300 -14.17 -13.47 -33.68
C PRO A 300 -15.51 -13.53 -32.91
N ALA A 301 -15.48 -13.88 -31.64
CA ALA A 301 -16.69 -13.95 -30.79
C ALA A 301 -17.32 -12.58 -30.59
N LEU A 302 -16.51 -11.54 -30.35
CA LEU A 302 -16.96 -10.15 -30.30
C LEU A 302 -17.52 -9.67 -31.65
N ALA A 303 -16.90 -10.07 -32.74
CA ALA A 303 -17.34 -9.67 -34.09
C ALA A 303 -18.72 -10.25 -34.47
N ARG A 304 -19.01 -11.48 -34.06
CA ARG A 304 -20.28 -12.14 -34.28
C ARG A 304 -21.35 -11.73 -33.25
N GLY A 305 -20.98 -11.02 -32.18
CA GLY A 305 -21.88 -10.63 -31.09
C GLY A 305 -22.27 -11.80 -30.16
N GLU A 306 -21.46 -12.85 -30.16
CA GLU A 306 -21.65 -14.05 -29.33
C GLU A 306 -21.06 -13.87 -27.92
N LEU A 307 -20.12 -12.94 -27.76
CA LEU A 307 -19.50 -12.58 -26.51
C LEU A 307 -19.96 -11.19 -26.07
N HIS A 308 -20.54 -11.10 -24.88
CA HIS A 308 -20.77 -9.85 -24.17
C HIS A 308 -19.80 -9.73 -23.01
N CYS A 309 -18.98 -8.69 -23.03
CA CYS A 309 -18.01 -8.50 -21.99
C CYS A 309 -17.92 -7.04 -21.50
N ILE A 310 -17.43 -6.91 -20.28
CA ILE A 310 -17.10 -5.65 -19.61
C ILE A 310 -15.60 -5.71 -19.39
N GLY A 311 -14.84 -4.80 -19.99
CA GLY A 311 -13.40 -4.67 -19.72
C GLY A 311 -13.13 -3.64 -18.63
N ALA A 312 -12.02 -3.78 -17.91
CA ALA A 312 -11.47 -2.75 -17.06
C ALA A 312 -9.97 -2.57 -17.39
N THR A 313 -9.50 -1.32 -17.45
CA THR A 313 -8.11 -0.98 -17.77
C THR A 313 -7.80 0.47 -17.41
N THR A 314 -6.54 0.88 -17.47
CA THR A 314 -6.14 2.30 -17.35
C THR A 314 -6.29 3.04 -18.68
N LEU A 315 -6.24 4.38 -18.64
CA LEU A 315 -6.37 5.21 -19.85
C LEU A 315 -5.20 4.98 -20.82
N ASP A 316 -3.99 4.89 -20.30
CA ASP A 316 -2.79 4.69 -21.12
C ASP A 316 -2.77 3.31 -21.79
N GLU A 317 -3.18 2.28 -21.07
CA GLU A 317 -3.29 0.93 -21.60
C GLU A 317 -4.41 0.82 -22.63
N TYR A 318 -5.55 1.48 -22.39
CA TYR A 318 -6.63 1.55 -23.36
C TYR A 318 -6.14 2.16 -24.68
N ARG A 319 -5.46 3.33 -24.62
CA ARG A 319 -4.90 4.01 -25.80
C ARG A 319 -3.85 3.15 -26.51
N LYS A 320 -3.01 2.46 -25.74
CA LYS A 320 -1.90 1.68 -26.27
C LYS A 320 -2.34 0.39 -26.96
N TYR A 321 -3.34 -0.30 -26.41
CA TYR A 321 -3.70 -1.66 -26.79
C TYR A 321 -5.08 -1.80 -27.44
N VAL A 322 -6.10 -1.06 -26.99
CA VAL A 322 -7.48 -1.21 -27.46
C VAL A 322 -7.80 -0.21 -28.57
N GLU A 323 -7.49 1.05 -28.39
CA GLU A 323 -7.82 2.13 -29.35
C GLU A 323 -7.06 1.98 -30.68
N LYS A 324 -5.83 1.52 -30.61
CA LYS A 324 -5.01 1.26 -31.82
C LYS A 324 -5.48 0.06 -32.64
N ASP A 325 -6.25 -0.83 -32.05
CA ASP A 325 -6.82 -2.00 -32.74
C ASP A 325 -8.22 -1.67 -33.27
N ALA A 326 -8.32 -1.47 -34.58
CA ALA A 326 -9.57 -1.06 -35.23
C ALA A 326 -10.72 -2.07 -35.05
N ALA A 327 -10.44 -3.35 -34.82
CA ALA A 327 -11.44 -4.39 -34.60
C ALA A 327 -12.04 -4.26 -33.17
N LEU A 328 -11.22 -3.99 -32.18
CA LEU A 328 -11.62 -3.79 -30.79
C LEU A 328 -12.29 -2.43 -30.59
N ALA A 329 -11.71 -1.35 -31.13
CA ALA A 329 -12.24 0.01 -31.00
C ALA A 329 -13.69 0.14 -31.55
N ARG A 330 -14.06 -0.69 -32.55
CA ARG A 330 -15.43 -0.72 -33.08
C ARG A 330 -16.42 -1.52 -32.23
N ARG A 331 -15.94 -2.29 -31.25
CA ARG A 331 -16.78 -3.19 -30.43
C ARG A 331 -16.89 -2.72 -28.98
N PHE A 332 -15.87 -2.01 -28.51
CA PHE A 332 -15.83 -1.48 -27.16
C PHE A 332 -16.27 -0.02 -27.09
N GLN A 333 -16.92 0.34 -26.00
CA GLN A 333 -17.30 1.71 -25.67
C GLN A 333 -16.65 2.10 -24.34
N PRO A 334 -15.82 3.15 -24.33
CA PRO A 334 -15.24 3.63 -23.09
C PRO A 334 -16.30 4.20 -22.14
N VAL A 335 -16.17 3.86 -20.86
CA VAL A 335 -16.87 4.43 -19.72
C VAL A 335 -15.82 4.91 -18.74
N GLN A 336 -15.74 6.22 -18.57
CA GLN A 336 -14.73 6.84 -17.72
C GLN A 336 -15.12 6.65 -16.25
N VAL A 337 -14.14 6.28 -15.43
CA VAL A 337 -14.27 6.09 -13.98
C VAL A 337 -13.29 7.04 -13.32
N GLU A 338 -13.82 8.14 -12.82
CA GLU A 338 -13.02 9.17 -12.18
C GLU A 338 -12.73 8.83 -10.72
N GLU A 339 -11.68 9.46 -10.17
CA GLU A 339 -11.40 9.40 -8.74
C GLU A 339 -12.57 10.03 -7.96
N PRO A 340 -13.12 9.36 -6.94
CA PRO A 340 -14.20 9.92 -6.14
C PRO A 340 -13.70 11.10 -5.30
N SER A 341 -14.59 12.04 -5.00
CA SER A 341 -14.29 13.13 -4.09
C SER A 341 -14.03 12.61 -2.66
N VAL A 342 -13.42 13.44 -1.81
CA VAL A 342 -13.24 13.13 -0.38
C VAL A 342 -14.58 12.83 0.29
N THR A 343 -15.63 13.57 -0.05
CA THR A 343 -16.99 13.39 0.50
C THR A 343 -17.59 12.04 0.09
N ASP A 344 -17.43 11.67 -1.18
CA ASP A 344 -17.89 10.37 -1.68
C ASP A 344 -17.10 9.23 -1.05
N THR A 345 -15.79 9.42 -0.90
CA THR A 345 -14.92 8.46 -0.22
C THR A 345 -15.33 8.23 1.23
N ILE A 346 -15.65 9.27 1.99
CA ILE A 346 -16.16 9.12 3.37
C ILE A 346 -17.45 8.29 3.36
N SER A 347 -18.34 8.51 2.40
CA SER A 347 -19.57 7.74 2.27
C SER A 347 -19.29 6.28 1.94
N ILE A 348 -18.31 6.00 1.06
CA ILE A 348 -17.84 4.64 0.75
C ILE A 348 -17.30 3.97 2.00
N LEU A 349 -16.38 4.63 2.72
CA LEU A 349 -15.79 4.10 3.95
C LEU A 349 -16.86 3.76 5.01
N ARG A 350 -17.86 4.64 5.19
CA ARG A 350 -18.99 4.36 6.07
C ARG A 350 -19.78 3.11 5.68
N GLY A 351 -19.94 2.89 4.39
CA GLY A 351 -20.64 1.71 3.87
C GLY A 351 -19.93 0.38 4.06
N ILE A 352 -18.60 0.40 4.05
CA ILE A 352 -17.78 -0.82 4.24
C ILE A 352 -17.31 -1.01 5.68
N LYS A 353 -17.45 0.01 6.53
CA LYS A 353 -17.01 0.06 7.93
C LYS A 353 -17.33 -1.21 8.71
N GLU A 354 -18.61 -1.62 8.72
CA GLU A 354 -19.07 -2.77 9.52
C GLU A 354 -18.32 -4.06 9.17
N LYS A 355 -17.97 -4.26 7.89
CA LYS A 355 -17.24 -5.46 7.45
C LYS A 355 -15.80 -5.46 7.93
N TYR A 356 -15.13 -4.29 7.91
CA TYR A 356 -13.77 -4.14 8.44
C TYR A 356 -13.75 -4.27 9.97
N GLU A 357 -14.72 -3.71 10.67
CA GLU A 357 -14.90 -3.91 12.11
C GLU A 357 -15.08 -5.39 12.48
N LEU A 358 -15.87 -6.12 11.68
CA LEU A 358 -16.06 -7.55 11.85
C LEU A 358 -14.77 -8.34 11.58
N HIS A 359 -14.06 -8.00 10.50
CA HIS A 359 -12.84 -8.71 10.11
C HIS A 359 -11.74 -8.55 11.16
N HIS A 360 -11.50 -7.33 11.60
CA HIS A 360 -10.43 -7.04 12.57
C HIS A 360 -10.88 -7.22 14.02
N GLY A 361 -12.18 -7.21 14.29
CA GLY A 361 -12.71 -7.31 15.66
C GLY A 361 -12.47 -6.06 16.50
N VAL A 362 -12.29 -4.90 15.89
CA VAL A 362 -12.10 -3.60 16.52
C VAL A 362 -13.14 -2.61 15.99
N ARG A 363 -13.48 -1.60 16.77
CA ARG A 363 -14.38 -0.51 16.34
C ARG A 363 -13.61 0.50 15.49
N ILE A 364 -14.30 1.20 14.60
CA ILE A 364 -13.74 2.28 13.80
C ILE A 364 -14.59 3.53 14.04
N ALA A 365 -14.00 4.58 14.60
CA ALA A 365 -14.71 5.84 14.83
C ALA A 365 -15.03 6.54 13.50
N ASP A 366 -16.17 7.24 13.41
CA ASP A 366 -16.51 8.00 12.20
C ASP A 366 -15.46 9.09 11.89
N ALA A 367 -14.92 9.72 12.95
CA ALA A 367 -13.82 10.68 12.80
C ALA A 367 -12.56 10.06 12.17
N ALA A 368 -12.30 8.75 12.38
CA ALA A 368 -11.19 8.05 11.75
C ALA A 368 -11.44 7.85 10.24
N LEU A 369 -12.69 7.60 9.81
CA LEU A 369 -13.04 7.51 8.39
C LEU A 369 -12.84 8.85 7.68
N VAL A 370 -13.28 9.93 8.34
CA VAL A 370 -13.05 11.30 7.83
C VAL A 370 -11.55 11.58 7.75
N ALA A 371 -10.77 11.22 8.77
CA ALA A 371 -9.32 11.36 8.78
C ALA A 371 -8.66 10.52 7.67
N ALA A 372 -9.08 9.26 7.47
CA ALA A 372 -8.55 8.40 6.43
C ALA A 372 -8.75 8.99 5.02
N ALA A 373 -9.94 9.51 4.72
CA ALA A 373 -10.23 10.13 3.44
C ALA A 373 -9.46 11.46 3.25
N THR A 374 -9.44 12.33 4.26
CA THR A 374 -8.81 13.65 4.15
C THR A 374 -7.29 13.57 4.15
N LEU A 375 -6.70 12.77 5.07
CA LEU A 375 -5.25 12.64 5.18
C LEU A 375 -4.68 11.87 3.97
N SER A 376 -5.35 10.81 3.50
CA SER A 376 -4.90 10.11 2.30
C SER A 376 -4.94 11.00 1.06
N ASN A 377 -6.00 11.78 0.88
CA ASN A 377 -6.11 12.70 -0.25
C ASN A 377 -4.99 13.75 -0.23
N ARG A 378 -4.67 14.26 0.97
CA ARG A 378 -3.70 15.33 1.16
C ARG A 378 -2.26 14.84 1.12
N TYR A 379 -1.96 13.67 1.69
CA TYR A 379 -0.61 13.23 1.99
C TYR A 379 -0.13 12.03 1.17
N ILE A 380 -1.01 11.32 0.47
CA ILE A 380 -0.67 10.19 -0.38
C ILE A 380 -1.03 10.54 -1.83
N THR A 381 -0.02 10.97 -2.60
CA THR A 381 -0.22 11.51 -3.96
C THR A 381 0.06 10.50 -5.07
N ASP A 382 0.68 9.38 -4.74
CA ASP A 382 1.04 8.31 -5.68
C ASP A 382 -0.06 7.26 -5.87
N ARG A 383 -1.18 7.37 -5.14
CA ARG A 383 -2.34 6.48 -5.17
C ARG A 383 -3.63 7.27 -5.21
N PHE A 384 -4.72 6.63 -5.61
CA PHE A 384 -6.02 7.26 -5.83
C PHE A 384 -7.06 6.84 -4.78
N LEU A 385 -8.03 7.72 -4.52
CA LEU A 385 -9.20 7.41 -3.74
C LEU A 385 -10.13 6.45 -4.53
N PRO A 386 -10.89 5.57 -3.86
CA PRO A 386 -10.98 5.38 -2.41
C PRO A 386 -9.92 4.43 -1.85
N ASP A 387 -9.15 3.74 -2.68
CA ASP A 387 -8.25 2.63 -2.33
C ASP A 387 -7.26 3.03 -1.22
N LYS A 388 -6.54 4.17 -1.39
CA LYS A 388 -5.60 4.66 -0.39
C LYS A 388 -6.23 4.94 0.98
N ALA A 389 -7.51 5.37 1.02
CA ALA A 389 -8.22 5.62 2.27
C ALA A 389 -8.72 4.32 2.91
N ILE A 390 -9.12 3.34 2.10
CA ILE A 390 -9.49 2.00 2.55
C ILE A 390 -8.29 1.32 3.17
N ASP A 391 -7.13 1.36 2.51
CA ASP A 391 -5.89 0.76 3.01
C ASP A 391 -5.43 1.40 4.33
N LEU A 392 -5.54 2.73 4.49
CA LEU A 392 -5.24 3.39 5.76
C LEU A 392 -6.13 2.90 6.88
N MET A 393 -7.42 2.76 6.62
CA MET A 393 -8.38 2.25 7.58
C MET A 393 -8.09 0.79 7.94
N ASP A 394 -7.80 -0.04 6.94
CA ASP A 394 -7.47 -1.47 7.09
C ASP A 394 -6.20 -1.67 7.91
N GLU A 395 -5.11 -0.95 7.56
CA GLU A 395 -3.85 -1.05 8.29
C GLU A 395 -3.96 -0.52 9.73
N ALA A 396 -4.69 0.59 9.94
CA ALA A 396 -4.92 1.10 11.29
C ALA A 396 -5.72 0.12 12.16
N ALA A 397 -6.76 -0.49 11.59
CA ALA A 397 -7.55 -1.52 12.26
C ALA A 397 -6.73 -2.79 12.55
N SER A 398 -5.92 -3.23 11.59
CA SER A 398 -4.99 -4.37 11.76
C SER A 398 -3.97 -4.11 12.88
N ARG A 399 -3.41 -2.89 12.92
CA ARG A 399 -2.46 -2.49 13.96
C ARG A 399 -3.09 -2.46 15.34
N LEU A 400 -4.25 -1.83 15.45
CA LEU A 400 -4.99 -1.79 16.71
C LEU A 400 -5.30 -3.21 17.17
N ARG A 401 -5.72 -4.09 16.28
CA ARG A 401 -5.91 -5.52 16.56
C ARG A 401 -4.66 -6.17 17.12
N MET A 402 -3.49 -5.94 16.50
CA MET A 402 -2.23 -6.46 17.03
C MET A 402 -1.94 -5.94 18.44
N GLN A 403 -2.23 -4.65 18.71
CA GLN A 403 -2.06 -4.06 20.04
C GLN A 403 -3.00 -4.70 21.07
N VAL A 404 -4.27 -4.94 20.69
CA VAL A 404 -5.26 -5.64 21.53
C VAL A 404 -4.85 -7.09 21.84
N ASP A 405 -4.32 -7.80 20.85
CA ASP A 405 -3.88 -9.18 21.01
C ASP A 405 -2.50 -9.31 21.69
N SER A 406 -1.72 -8.21 21.74
CA SER A 406 -0.40 -8.15 22.38
C SER A 406 -0.52 -7.71 23.84
N LYS A 407 0.48 -8.05 24.65
CA LYS A 407 0.56 -7.52 26.01
C LYS A 407 0.75 -5.99 25.98
N PRO A 408 0.04 -5.23 26.83
CA PRO A 408 0.26 -3.79 26.98
C PRO A 408 1.72 -3.47 27.31
N GLU A 409 2.21 -2.32 26.85
CA GLU A 409 3.60 -1.90 27.01
C GLU A 409 4.03 -1.82 28.47
N GLU A 410 3.11 -1.35 29.34
CA GLU A 410 3.33 -1.33 30.79
C GLU A 410 3.57 -2.73 31.37
N LEU A 411 2.78 -3.73 30.93
CA LEU A 411 2.89 -5.10 31.41
C LEU A 411 4.18 -5.77 30.89
N ASP A 412 4.55 -5.47 29.65
CA ASP A 412 5.78 -5.98 29.06
C ASP A 412 7.04 -5.36 29.69
N ALA A 413 7.00 -4.08 30.06
CA ALA A 413 8.05 -3.41 30.81
C ALA A 413 8.21 -4.00 32.22
N LEU A 414 7.08 -4.21 32.93
CA LEU A 414 7.08 -4.87 34.24
C LEU A 414 7.64 -6.29 34.17
N ASP A 415 7.27 -7.07 33.15
CA ASP A 415 7.79 -8.42 32.99
C ASP A 415 9.32 -8.42 32.72
N ARG A 416 9.83 -7.44 32.00
CA ARG A 416 11.29 -7.25 31.80
C ARG A 416 12.00 -6.87 33.09
N ASP A 417 11.43 -5.96 33.88
CA ASP A 417 12.00 -5.54 35.17
C ASP A 417 11.99 -6.73 36.17
N ILE A 418 10.91 -7.53 36.19
CA ILE A 418 10.82 -8.75 36.98
C ILE A 418 11.94 -9.73 36.58
N LEU A 419 12.11 -9.97 35.29
CA LEU A 419 13.16 -10.87 34.78
C LEU A 419 14.55 -10.38 35.17
N GLN A 420 14.83 -9.08 35.00
CA GLN A 420 16.10 -8.48 35.36
C GLN A 420 16.40 -8.65 36.85
N LYS A 421 15.41 -8.35 37.72
CA LYS A 421 15.58 -8.51 39.18
C LYS A 421 15.68 -9.99 39.59
N GLN A 422 15.00 -10.90 38.92
CA GLN A 422 15.18 -12.34 39.14
C GLN A 422 16.61 -12.79 38.88
N ILE A 423 17.21 -12.34 37.78
CA ILE A 423 18.61 -12.63 37.43
C ILE A 423 19.54 -12.07 38.52
N GLU A 424 19.31 -10.84 39.01
CA GLU A 424 20.11 -10.22 40.06
C GLU A 424 19.97 -10.95 41.41
N VAL A 425 18.78 -11.36 41.78
CA VAL A 425 18.50 -12.19 42.97
C VAL A 425 19.23 -13.52 42.90
N GLU A 426 19.19 -14.23 41.77
CA GLU A 426 19.91 -15.49 41.61
C GLU A 426 21.45 -15.30 41.67
N ALA A 427 21.96 -14.20 41.14
CA ALA A 427 23.38 -13.85 41.24
C ALA A 427 23.79 -13.60 42.72
N LEU A 428 23.00 -12.78 43.46
CA LEU A 428 23.30 -12.45 44.85
C LEU A 428 23.12 -13.63 45.83
N LYS A 429 22.32 -14.63 45.51
CA LYS A 429 22.22 -15.87 46.30
C LYS A 429 23.52 -16.69 46.33
N LEU A 430 24.42 -16.46 45.38
CA LEU A 430 25.71 -17.11 45.31
C LEU A 430 26.79 -16.39 46.16
N GLU A 431 26.47 -15.19 46.69
CA GLU A 431 27.39 -14.38 47.49
C GLU A 431 27.07 -14.49 48.98
N ASP A 432 28.12 -14.59 49.84
CA ASP A 432 27.94 -14.85 51.28
C ASP A 432 28.19 -13.63 52.22
N ASP A 433 28.53 -12.49 51.61
CA ASP A 433 28.83 -11.25 52.40
C ASP A 433 27.55 -10.59 52.96
N ALA A 434 27.73 -9.77 54.01
CA ALA A 434 26.64 -9.14 54.75
C ALA A 434 25.93 -8.02 53.93
N ALA A 435 26.63 -7.38 52.95
CA ALA A 435 26.09 -6.33 52.10
C ALA A 435 25.20 -6.96 51.05
N SER A 436 25.65 -8.05 50.42
CA SER A 436 24.88 -8.82 49.44
C SER A 436 23.59 -9.41 50.07
N LYS A 437 23.63 -9.90 51.30
CA LYS A 437 22.44 -10.38 52.03
C LYS A 437 21.41 -9.28 52.30
N THR A 438 21.84 -8.09 52.63
CA THR A 438 20.94 -6.95 52.86
C THR A 438 20.29 -6.51 51.49
N ARG A 439 21.08 -6.47 50.41
CA ARG A 439 20.61 -6.14 49.09
C ARG A 439 19.65 -7.20 48.53
N LEU A 440 19.94 -8.49 48.80
CA LEU A 440 19.09 -9.59 48.43
C LEU A 440 17.68 -9.44 49.06
N ALA A 441 17.60 -9.20 50.37
CA ALA A 441 16.34 -9.03 51.07
C ALA A 441 15.51 -7.86 50.55
N ALA A 442 16.18 -6.75 50.18
CA ALA A 442 15.51 -5.57 49.58
C ALA A 442 15.01 -5.87 48.15
N LEU A 443 15.81 -6.60 47.35
CA LEU A 443 15.44 -7.02 46.00
C LEU A 443 14.30 -8.04 45.98
N GLU A 444 14.30 -9.04 46.87
CA GLU A 444 13.24 -10.03 46.99
C GLU A 444 11.90 -9.37 47.36
N LYS A 445 11.90 -8.35 48.23
CA LYS A 445 10.71 -7.57 48.53
C LYS A 445 10.21 -6.80 47.31
N SER A 446 11.12 -6.08 46.63
CA SER A 446 10.77 -5.34 45.41
C SER A 446 10.28 -6.28 44.27
N LEU A 447 10.84 -7.49 44.17
CA LEU A 447 10.41 -8.50 43.20
C LEU A 447 8.98 -8.99 43.50
N ALA A 448 8.66 -9.22 44.80
CA ALA A 448 7.33 -9.63 45.23
C ALA A 448 6.28 -8.55 44.91
N ASP A 449 6.58 -7.27 45.22
CA ASP A 449 5.70 -6.13 44.91
C ASP A 449 5.45 -6.01 43.38
N LEU A 450 6.48 -6.19 42.55
CA LEU A 450 6.36 -6.14 41.08
C LEU A 450 5.57 -7.34 40.52
N GLN A 451 5.78 -8.53 41.08
CA GLN A 451 5.04 -9.74 40.70
C GLN A 451 3.55 -9.64 41.04
N GLU A 452 3.20 -9.07 42.21
CA GLU A 452 1.82 -8.81 42.60
C GLU A 452 1.16 -7.84 41.59
N ARG A 453 1.84 -6.74 41.28
CA ARG A 453 1.36 -5.73 40.33
C ARG A 453 1.22 -6.29 38.90
N SER A 454 2.20 -7.09 38.43
CA SER A 454 2.11 -7.77 37.14
C SER A 454 0.95 -8.76 37.08
N SER A 455 0.71 -9.51 38.17
CA SER A 455 -0.42 -10.45 38.27
C SER A 455 -1.78 -9.72 38.21
N GLU A 456 -1.91 -8.60 38.92
CA GLU A 456 -3.13 -7.78 38.92
C GLU A 456 -3.41 -7.22 37.51
N LEU A 457 -2.41 -6.58 36.90
CA LEU A 457 -2.53 -6.02 35.54
C LEU A 457 -2.81 -7.09 34.50
N ASN A 458 -2.18 -8.27 34.63
CA ASN A 458 -2.40 -9.40 33.72
C ASN A 458 -3.85 -9.95 33.85
N ALA A 459 -4.40 -10.00 35.06
CA ALA A 459 -5.79 -10.41 35.27
C ALA A 459 -6.78 -9.38 34.66
N GLN A 460 -6.50 -8.10 34.81
CA GLN A 460 -7.28 -7.03 34.20
C GLN A 460 -7.23 -7.10 32.67
N TRP A 461 -6.04 -7.22 32.09
CA TRP A 461 -5.86 -7.37 30.64
C TRP A 461 -6.58 -8.59 30.07
N GLN A 462 -6.49 -9.76 30.75
CA GLN A 462 -7.20 -10.95 30.32
C GLN A 462 -8.72 -10.76 30.35
N ALA A 463 -9.24 -10.13 31.39
CA ALA A 463 -10.68 -9.84 31.51
C ALA A 463 -11.17 -8.89 30.42
N GLU A 464 -10.40 -7.86 30.05
CA GLU A 464 -10.73 -6.97 28.93
C GLU A 464 -10.70 -7.71 27.59
N ARG A 465 -9.68 -8.53 27.36
CA ARG A 465 -9.55 -9.36 26.16
C ARG A 465 -10.72 -10.33 25.99
N ASP A 466 -11.15 -10.99 27.06
CA ASP A 466 -12.29 -11.91 27.03
C ASP A 466 -13.60 -11.19 26.70
N LYS A 467 -13.78 -9.95 27.18
CA LYS A 467 -14.92 -9.10 26.82
C LYS A 467 -14.92 -8.75 25.33
N LEU A 468 -13.76 -8.35 24.78
CA LEU A 468 -13.63 -8.04 23.35
C LEU A 468 -13.90 -9.26 22.48
N ALA A 469 -13.46 -10.44 22.89
CA ALA A 469 -13.73 -11.69 22.19
C ALA A 469 -15.24 -12.01 22.16
N SER A 470 -15.94 -11.80 23.29
CA SER A 470 -17.39 -12.04 23.35
C SER A 470 -18.19 -11.01 22.51
N ALA A 471 -17.80 -9.72 22.53
CA ALA A 471 -18.44 -8.71 21.67
C ALA A 471 -18.27 -9.02 20.18
N ARG A 472 -17.09 -9.52 19.78
CA ARG A 472 -16.84 -10.00 18.42
C ARG A 472 -17.77 -11.15 18.02
N GLU A 473 -17.91 -12.17 18.87
CA GLU A 473 -18.76 -13.31 18.60
C GLU A 473 -20.23 -12.88 18.40
N ILE A 474 -20.70 -11.92 19.21
CA ILE A 474 -22.05 -11.34 19.07
C ILE A 474 -22.18 -10.60 17.72
N LYS A 475 -21.16 -9.84 17.30
CA LYS A 475 -21.16 -9.15 15.98
C LYS A 475 -21.21 -10.15 14.82
N GLU A 476 -20.43 -11.23 14.87
CA GLU A 476 -20.49 -12.28 13.85
C GLU A 476 -21.87 -12.95 13.77
N GLN A 477 -22.52 -13.17 14.89
CA GLN A 477 -23.88 -13.72 14.94
C GLN A 477 -24.90 -12.71 14.36
N LEU A 478 -24.74 -11.42 14.66
CA LEU A 478 -25.59 -10.35 14.15
C LEU A 478 -25.50 -10.23 12.63
N ASP A 479 -24.27 -10.26 12.08
CA ASP A 479 -24.04 -10.18 10.64
C ASP A 479 -24.64 -11.38 9.90
N ARG A 480 -24.48 -12.59 10.43
CA ARG A 480 -25.14 -13.80 9.91
C ARG A 480 -26.67 -13.68 9.95
N ALA A 481 -27.22 -13.18 11.04
CA ALA A 481 -28.66 -12.98 11.16
C ALA A 481 -29.20 -11.94 10.17
N ARG A 482 -28.45 -10.85 9.90
CA ARG A 482 -28.80 -9.85 8.89
C ARG A 482 -28.74 -10.42 7.47
N ALA A 483 -27.68 -11.18 7.14
CA ALA A 483 -27.58 -11.87 5.86
C ALA A 483 -28.73 -12.86 5.65
N ASP A 484 -29.05 -13.66 6.65
CA ASP A 484 -30.19 -14.59 6.63
C ASP A 484 -31.53 -13.88 6.47
N LEU A 485 -31.71 -12.71 7.09
CA LEU A 485 -32.90 -11.87 6.92
C LEU A 485 -33.06 -11.42 5.46
N ASP A 486 -31.99 -10.97 4.83
CA ASP A 486 -32.02 -10.53 3.44
C ASP A 486 -32.30 -11.68 2.48
N ILE A 487 -31.76 -12.88 2.75
CA ILE A 487 -32.09 -14.09 2.00
C ILE A 487 -33.57 -14.44 2.18
N ALA A 488 -34.07 -14.47 3.42
CA ALA A 488 -35.46 -14.78 3.71
C ALA A 488 -36.44 -13.80 3.07
N LYS A 489 -36.13 -12.50 2.99
CA LYS A 489 -36.88 -11.47 2.29
C LYS A 489 -36.93 -11.74 0.77
N ARG A 490 -35.80 -12.09 0.16
CA ARG A 490 -35.71 -12.40 -1.28
C ARG A 490 -36.48 -13.66 -1.65
N GLU A 491 -36.46 -14.67 -0.79
CA GLU A 491 -37.18 -15.92 -0.97
C GLU A 491 -38.70 -15.81 -0.64
N GLY A 492 -39.13 -14.65 -0.13
CA GLY A 492 -40.54 -14.44 0.28
C GLY A 492 -40.93 -15.21 1.55
N ASN A 493 -39.97 -15.70 2.34
CA ASN A 493 -40.21 -16.38 3.60
C ASN A 493 -40.48 -15.38 4.74
N LEU A 494 -41.71 -14.82 4.74
CA LEU A 494 -42.11 -13.79 5.69
C LEU A 494 -42.08 -14.26 7.16
N GLY A 495 -42.24 -15.56 7.43
CA GLY A 495 -42.19 -16.13 8.77
C GLY A 495 -40.74 -16.02 9.37
N LYS A 496 -39.75 -16.53 8.62
CA LYS A 496 -38.35 -16.46 9.02
C LYS A 496 -37.85 -15.01 9.07
N ALA A 497 -38.27 -14.18 8.09
CA ALA A 497 -37.92 -12.76 8.07
C ALA A 497 -38.48 -12.00 9.29
N GLY A 498 -39.68 -12.32 9.75
CA GLY A 498 -40.30 -11.76 10.95
C GLY A 498 -39.58 -12.18 12.24
N GLU A 499 -39.23 -13.46 12.37
CA GLU A 499 -38.48 -13.98 13.52
C GLU A 499 -37.10 -13.31 13.65
N LEU A 500 -36.36 -13.20 12.55
CA LEU A 500 -35.07 -12.55 12.51
C LEU A 500 -35.15 -11.04 12.82
N SER A 501 -36.12 -10.33 12.17
CA SER A 501 -36.22 -8.86 12.27
C SER A 501 -36.72 -8.38 13.63
N TYR A 502 -37.65 -9.11 14.28
CA TYR A 502 -38.28 -8.69 15.53
C TYR A 502 -37.84 -9.48 16.77
N GLY A 503 -37.18 -10.61 16.59
CA GLY A 503 -36.70 -11.46 17.69
C GLY A 503 -35.21 -11.50 17.82
N VAL A 504 -34.53 -12.10 16.84
CA VAL A 504 -33.09 -12.43 16.94
C VAL A 504 -32.21 -11.18 16.86
N ILE A 505 -32.39 -10.34 15.84
CA ILE A 505 -31.55 -9.16 15.61
C ILE A 505 -31.63 -8.16 16.77
N PRO A 506 -32.81 -7.74 17.26
CA PRO A 506 -32.90 -6.83 18.40
C PRO A 506 -32.31 -7.41 19.70
N GLY A 507 -32.41 -8.74 19.87
CA GLY A 507 -31.78 -9.42 21.01
C GLY A 507 -30.25 -9.35 20.97
N LEU A 508 -29.66 -9.62 19.81
CA LEU A 508 -28.22 -9.54 19.60
C LEU A 508 -27.72 -8.09 19.69
N GLU A 509 -28.46 -7.12 19.14
CA GLU A 509 -28.11 -5.70 19.24
C GLU A 509 -28.10 -5.21 20.71
N LYS A 510 -29.06 -5.67 21.52
CA LYS A 510 -29.07 -5.36 22.93
C LYS A 510 -27.89 -5.99 23.68
N SER A 511 -27.57 -7.26 23.39
CA SER A 511 -26.44 -7.95 23.99
C SER A 511 -25.11 -7.31 23.59
N LEU A 512 -25.01 -6.81 22.36
CA LEU A 512 -23.83 -6.08 21.88
C LEU A 512 -23.68 -4.74 22.61
N ALA A 513 -24.77 -3.98 22.75
CA ALA A 513 -24.76 -2.70 23.48
C ALA A 513 -24.37 -2.88 24.96
N GLU A 514 -24.82 -3.96 25.58
CA GLU A 514 -24.44 -4.30 26.97
C GLU A 514 -22.94 -4.69 27.09
N ALA A 515 -22.41 -5.41 26.10
CA ALA A 515 -21.00 -5.76 26.03
C ALA A 515 -20.10 -4.53 25.77
N GLU A 516 -20.55 -3.60 24.93
CA GLU A 516 -19.84 -2.36 24.58
C GLU A 516 -19.92 -1.27 25.68
N ALA A 517 -20.95 -1.28 26.53
CA ALA A 517 -21.10 -0.30 27.63
C ALA A 517 -20.12 -0.51 28.79
N ALA A 518 -19.41 -1.62 28.84
CA ALA A 518 -18.42 -1.93 29.86
C ALA A 518 -17.06 -1.33 29.43
N GLU A 519 -16.81 -0.05 29.74
CA GLU A 519 -15.55 0.64 29.40
C GLU A 519 -14.32 -0.11 29.94
N GLY A 520 -13.38 -0.47 29.05
CA GLY A 520 -12.03 -0.92 29.39
C GLY A 520 -11.07 0.26 29.48
N HIS A 521 -10.08 0.21 30.35
CA HIS A 521 -9.12 1.29 30.56
C HIS A 521 -7.71 0.99 30.04
N MET A 522 -7.39 -0.28 29.75
CA MET A 522 -6.03 -0.70 29.38
C MET A 522 -5.83 -0.87 27.87
N VAL A 523 -6.89 -1.06 27.11
CA VAL A 523 -6.82 -1.34 25.66
C VAL A 523 -7.69 -0.36 24.90
N GLU A 524 -7.11 0.29 23.89
CA GLU A 524 -7.90 1.10 22.96
C GLU A 524 -8.79 0.18 22.11
N GLU A 525 -10.11 0.42 22.13
CA GLU A 525 -11.09 -0.43 21.46
C GLU A 525 -11.50 0.08 20.08
N ALA A 526 -11.16 1.32 19.73
CA ALA A 526 -11.61 1.96 18.53
C ALA A 526 -10.48 2.65 17.79
N VAL A 527 -10.42 2.43 16.47
CA VAL A 527 -9.55 3.21 15.58
C VAL A 527 -10.00 4.67 15.62
N ARG A 528 -9.09 5.55 16.00
CA ARG A 528 -9.27 7.00 16.11
C ARG A 528 -8.44 7.73 15.04
N PRO A 529 -8.64 9.04 14.84
CA PRO A 529 -7.87 9.84 13.88
C PRO A 529 -6.36 9.79 14.09
N ASP A 530 -5.88 9.71 15.33
CA ASP A 530 -4.47 9.63 15.69
C ASP A 530 -3.81 8.33 15.18
N GLN A 531 -4.53 7.22 15.21
CA GLN A 531 -4.04 5.96 14.68
C GLN A 531 -3.96 5.97 13.15
N ILE A 532 -4.95 6.56 12.47
CA ILE A 532 -4.90 6.80 11.02
C ILE A 532 -3.69 7.68 10.69
N ALA A 533 -3.52 8.78 11.43
CA ALA A 533 -2.38 9.65 11.29
C ALA A 533 -1.06 8.89 11.49
N GLY A 534 -0.96 7.99 12.50
CA GLY A 534 0.22 7.13 12.74
C GLY A 534 0.56 6.18 11.59
N VAL A 535 -0.42 5.77 10.80
CA VAL A 535 -0.18 5.00 9.57
C VAL A 535 0.35 5.92 8.47
N VAL A 536 -0.26 7.10 8.29
CA VAL A 536 0.21 8.11 7.32
C VAL A 536 1.66 8.51 7.59
N GLU A 537 2.04 8.71 8.88
CA GLU A 537 3.43 9.01 9.26
C GLU A 537 4.41 7.95 8.77
N ARG A 538 4.07 6.68 8.94
CA ARG A 538 4.95 5.59 8.50
C ARG A 538 5.08 5.49 6.98
N TRP A 539 4.00 5.78 6.24
CA TRP A 539 4.03 5.72 4.79
C TRP A 539 4.73 6.92 4.17
N THR A 540 4.53 8.10 4.76
CA THR A 540 5.02 9.37 4.20
C THR A 540 6.27 9.91 4.90
N GLY A 541 6.57 9.45 6.13
CA GLY A 541 7.62 9.98 6.98
C GLY A 541 7.27 11.34 7.62
N ILE A 542 6.00 11.78 7.56
CA ILE A 542 5.57 13.07 8.10
C ILE A 542 5.04 12.87 9.53
N PRO A 543 5.58 13.56 10.58
CA PRO A 543 5.17 13.36 11.97
C PRO A 543 3.70 13.65 12.22
N THR A 544 2.98 12.69 12.77
CA THR A 544 1.51 12.72 12.90
C THR A 544 0.99 13.50 14.08
N SER A 545 1.72 13.52 15.18
CA SER A 545 1.27 14.18 16.43
C SER A 545 0.89 15.65 16.22
N ARG A 546 1.47 16.28 15.20
CA ARG A 546 1.23 17.68 14.84
C ARG A 546 0.23 17.89 13.71
N MET A 547 -0.21 16.82 13.02
CA MET A 547 -1.26 16.92 11.99
C MET A 547 -2.66 17.12 12.61
N LEU A 548 -2.87 16.68 13.84
CA LEU A 548 -4.16 16.71 14.54
C LEU A 548 -4.29 17.86 15.53
N GLU A 549 -3.18 18.29 16.13
CA GLU A 549 -3.19 19.50 16.95
C GLU A 549 -3.29 20.74 16.07
N GLY A 550 -4.26 21.54 16.33
CA GLY A 550 -4.56 22.84 15.76
C GLY A 550 -3.53 23.45 14.82
N GLU A 551 -3.40 22.90 13.61
CA GLU A 551 -2.56 23.46 12.52
C GLU A 551 -2.72 24.98 12.41
N ARG A 552 -3.90 25.44 12.81
CA ARG A 552 -4.26 26.86 12.88
C ARG A 552 -3.47 27.63 13.94
N ASP A 553 -3.35 27.06 15.16
CA ASP A 553 -2.64 27.72 16.26
C ASP A 553 -1.12 27.69 16.05
N LYS A 554 -0.61 26.60 15.48
CA LYS A 554 0.79 26.50 15.06
C LYS A 554 1.12 27.56 14.00
N LEU A 555 0.31 27.72 12.95
CA LEU A 555 0.51 28.72 11.90
C LEU A 555 0.42 30.16 12.44
N LEU A 556 -0.38 30.43 13.46
CA LEU A 556 -0.43 31.75 14.09
C LEU A 556 0.86 32.09 14.84
N ARG A 557 1.56 31.10 15.43
CA ARG A 557 2.84 31.26 16.15
C ARG A 557 4.07 31.15 15.26
N MET A 558 3.89 30.92 13.94
CA MET A 558 4.98 30.67 12.98
C MET A 558 6.08 31.74 13.02
N GLU A 559 5.72 33.01 13.15
CA GLU A 559 6.70 34.10 13.19
C GLU A 559 7.59 34.03 14.43
N GLU A 560 7.03 33.71 15.59
CA GLU A 560 7.76 33.59 16.85
C GLU A 560 8.76 32.43 16.80
N GLU A 561 8.34 31.28 16.29
CA GLU A 561 9.20 30.10 16.17
C GLU A 561 10.31 30.30 15.13
N LEU A 562 10.01 30.94 14.01
CA LEU A 562 11.05 31.25 13.02
C LEU A 562 12.04 32.29 13.56
N HIS A 563 11.58 33.30 14.33
CA HIS A 563 12.48 34.29 14.95
C HIS A 563 13.39 33.70 16.02
N ALA A 564 12.98 32.63 16.71
CA ALA A 564 13.84 31.93 17.65
C ALA A 564 15.09 31.34 16.99
N ARG A 565 15.05 31.09 15.67
CA ARG A 565 16.12 30.45 14.90
C ARG A 565 16.81 31.41 13.92
N VAL A 566 16.06 32.36 13.37
CA VAL A 566 16.56 33.31 12.35
C VAL A 566 16.52 34.71 12.88
N ILE A 567 17.69 35.23 13.21
CA ILE A 567 17.88 36.55 13.82
C ILE A 567 18.07 37.62 12.74
N GLY A 568 17.58 38.81 12.98
CA GLY A 568 17.82 40.01 12.14
C GLY A 568 17.07 40.05 10.81
N GLN A 569 16.10 39.13 10.53
CA GLN A 569 15.41 39.04 9.24
C GLN A 569 13.88 39.13 9.37
N SER A 570 13.39 40.09 10.17
CA SER A 570 11.95 40.16 10.49
C SER A 570 11.04 40.33 9.28
N ALA A 571 11.45 41.09 8.27
CA ALA A 571 10.68 41.29 7.04
C ALA A 571 10.58 39.97 6.24
N ALA A 572 11.66 39.19 6.15
CA ALA A 572 11.69 37.92 5.46
C ALA A 572 10.83 36.86 6.17
N VAL A 573 10.93 36.74 7.49
CA VAL A 573 10.12 35.84 8.30
C VAL A 573 8.63 36.14 8.16
N LYS A 574 8.26 37.42 8.24
CA LYS A 574 6.86 37.87 8.10
C LYS A 574 6.29 37.58 6.69
N ALA A 575 7.08 37.83 5.65
CA ALA A 575 6.68 37.58 4.26
C ALA A 575 6.41 36.09 4.01
N VAL A 576 7.34 35.22 4.42
CA VAL A 576 7.20 33.78 4.30
C VAL A 576 6.00 33.29 5.12
N SER A 577 5.86 33.72 6.36
CA SER A 577 4.75 33.30 7.24
C SER A 577 3.39 33.68 6.67
N ASN A 578 3.26 34.88 6.10
CA ASN A 578 2.02 35.33 5.47
C ASN A 578 1.67 34.53 4.21
N ALA A 579 2.64 34.18 3.38
CA ALA A 579 2.40 33.41 2.17
C ALA A 579 1.99 31.97 2.53
N VAL A 580 2.68 31.35 3.51
CA VAL A 580 2.32 30.01 4.00
C VAL A 580 0.90 30.02 4.62
N ARG A 581 0.57 31.03 5.42
CA ARG A 581 -0.79 31.18 5.98
C ARG A 581 -1.85 31.29 4.89
N ARG A 582 -1.62 32.10 3.84
CA ARG A 582 -2.56 32.23 2.70
C ARG A 582 -2.78 30.90 2.00
N ALA A 583 -1.70 30.16 1.71
CA ALA A 583 -1.78 28.85 1.08
C ALA A 583 -2.56 27.84 1.93
N ARG A 584 -2.25 27.78 3.25
CA ARG A 584 -2.93 26.87 4.17
C ARG A 584 -4.38 27.25 4.47
N ALA A 585 -4.74 28.51 4.33
CA ALA A 585 -6.12 28.97 4.44
C ALA A 585 -6.96 28.71 3.17
N GLY A 586 -6.38 28.11 2.12
CA GLY A 586 -7.08 27.86 0.86
C GLY A 586 -7.36 29.13 0.04
N LEU A 587 -6.58 30.19 0.25
CA LEU A 587 -6.74 31.47 -0.46
C LEU A 587 -5.85 31.57 -1.71
N ASN A 588 -4.95 30.61 -1.89
CA ASN A 588 -4.12 30.48 -3.09
C ASN A 588 -4.77 29.55 -4.12
N ASP A 589 -4.33 29.61 -5.36
CA ASP A 589 -4.72 28.68 -6.41
C ASP A 589 -4.26 27.25 -6.05
N GLU A 590 -5.18 26.30 -6.02
CA GLU A 590 -4.91 24.90 -5.69
C GLU A 590 -3.97 24.21 -6.69
N SER A 591 -3.80 24.77 -7.89
CA SER A 591 -2.88 24.25 -8.89
C SER A 591 -1.43 24.63 -8.66
N ARG A 592 -1.09 25.50 -7.69
CA ARG A 592 0.26 26.04 -7.47
C ARG A 592 0.94 25.43 -6.25
N PRO A 593 2.29 25.49 -6.15
CA PRO A 593 3.01 25.14 -4.92
C PRO A 593 2.52 25.91 -3.69
N LEU A 594 2.80 25.41 -2.48
CA LEU A 594 2.43 26.06 -1.20
C LEU A 594 2.97 27.50 -1.10
N GLY A 595 4.08 27.78 -1.75
CA GLY A 595 4.68 29.09 -1.87
C GLY A 595 5.94 29.05 -2.70
N SER A 596 6.25 30.16 -3.33
CA SER A 596 7.39 30.32 -4.22
C SER A 596 8.10 31.64 -3.93
N PHE A 597 9.35 31.58 -3.49
CA PHE A 597 10.10 32.72 -2.98
C PHE A 597 11.44 32.89 -3.67
N LEU A 598 11.79 34.12 -3.97
CA LEU A 598 13.15 34.48 -4.37
C LEU A 598 13.85 35.26 -3.23
N PHE A 599 14.85 34.65 -2.63
CA PHE A 599 15.66 35.26 -1.56
C PHE A 599 16.90 35.95 -2.15
N LEU A 600 16.97 37.25 -2.01
CA LEU A 600 18.06 38.09 -2.51
C LEU A 600 18.92 38.59 -1.34
N GLY A 601 20.20 38.68 -1.53
CA GLY A 601 21.10 39.25 -0.54
C GLY A 601 22.49 38.66 -0.51
N PRO A 602 23.44 39.26 0.24
CA PRO A 602 24.79 38.76 0.35
C PRO A 602 24.88 37.36 0.98
N THR A 603 26.03 36.73 0.92
CA THR A 603 26.22 35.44 1.56
C THR A 603 26.26 35.56 3.08
N GLY A 604 25.80 34.53 3.82
CA GLY A 604 25.90 34.51 5.28
C GLY A 604 24.84 35.32 6.07
N VAL A 605 23.83 35.89 5.40
CA VAL A 605 22.74 36.67 6.04
C VAL A 605 21.58 35.81 6.55
N GLY A 606 21.61 34.48 6.34
CA GLY A 606 20.58 33.58 6.86
C GLY A 606 19.58 33.01 5.82
N LYS A 607 19.75 33.22 4.50
CA LYS A 607 18.84 32.69 3.45
C LYS A 607 18.58 31.18 3.58
N THR A 608 19.64 30.40 3.65
CA THR A 608 19.53 28.93 3.81
C THR A 608 19.03 28.52 5.21
N GLU A 609 19.36 29.30 6.25
CA GLU A 609 18.87 29.01 7.60
C GLU A 609 17.37 29.26 7.75
N LEU A 610 16.82 30.34 7.14
CA LEU A 610 15.39 30.54 7.07
C LEU A 610 14.70 29.37 6.33
N THR A 611 15.30 28.91 5.23
CA THR A 611 14.76 27.76 4.49
C THR A 611 14.69 26.51 5.36
N LYS A 612 15.73 26.22 6.14
CA LYS A 612 15.75 25.10 7.11
C LYS A 612 14.74 25.29 8.24
N ALA A 613 14.68 26.51 8.77
CA ALA A 613 13.71 26.81 9.84
C ALA A 613 12.27 26.62 9.37
N VAL A 614 11.95 27.00 8.14
CA VAL A 614 10.65 26.78 7.52
C VAL A 614 10.39 25.30 7.26
N ALA A 615 11.38 24.54 6.79
CA ALA A 615 11.27 23.09 6.62
C ALA A 615 10.97 22.40 7.96
N ASN A 616 11.73 22.75 9.01
CA ASN A 616 11.47 22.22 10.34
C ASN A 616 10.08 22.57 10.86
N PHE A 617 9.68 23.85 10.70
CA PHE A 617 8.38 24.30 11.15
C PHE A 617 7.21 23.59 10.45
N LEU A 618 7.28 23.43 9.13
CA LEU A 618 6.20 22.84 8.33
C LEU A 618 6.17 21.32 8.39
N PHE A 619 7.35 20.69 8.42
CA PHE A 619 7.51 19.26 8.23
C PHE A 619 8.17 18.55 9.42
N ASP A 620 8.51 19.30 10.50
CA ASP A 620 9.16 18.82 11.72
C ASP A 620 10.48 18.06 11.52
N ASP A 621 11.11 18.31 10.35
CA ASP A 621 12.36 17.66 9.95
C ASP A 621 13.23 18.67 9.19
N ASP A 622 14.41 18.99 9.71
CA ASP A 622 15.40 19.80 9.02
C ASP A 622 15.86 19.17 7.70
N ALA A 623 15.71 17.83 7.58
CA ALA A 623 16.06 17.07 6.38
C ALA A 623 14.92 17.02 5.35
N ALA A 624 13.73 17.56 5.67
CA ALA A 624 12.64 17.71 4.70
C ALA A 624 12.91 18.86 3.71
N MET A 625 14.13 18.93 3.22
CA MET A 625 14.61 19.93 2.28
C MET A 625 15.54 19.29 1.23
N VAL A 626 15.19 19.48 -0.03
CA VAL A 626 16.08 19.15 -1.16
C VAL A 626 16.80 20.42 -1.58
N ARG A 627 18.13 20.41 -1.53
CA ARG A 627 18.97 21.49 -2.03
C ARG A 627 19.57 21.12 -3.38
N ILE A 628 19.31 21.96 -4.36
CA ILE A 628 19.84 21.81 -5.72
C ILE A 628 20.71 23.03 -5.99
N ASP A 629 22.01 22.82 -6.12
CA ASP A 629 22.99 23.87 -6.45
C ASP A 629 22.96 24.13 -7.95
N MET A 630 22.55 25.32 -8.34
CA MET A 630 22.39 25.70 -9.75
C MET A 630 23.72 25.85 -10.48
N SER A 631 24.84 25.91 -9.76
CA SER A 631 26.17 25.90 -10.37
C SER A 631 26.48 24.57 -11.10
N GLU A 632 25.80 23.46 -10.72
CA GLU A 632 25.91 22.19 -11.43
C GLU A 632 25.06 22.14 -12.72
N PHE A 633 24.18 23.13 -12.94
CA PHE A 633 23.21 23.16 -14.03
C PHE A 633 23.42 24.37 -14.97
N MET A 634 24.69 24.75 -15.15
CA MET A 634 25.08 25.85 -16.04
C MET A 634 25.03 25.46 -17.52
N GLU A 635 25.14 24.16 -17.82
CA GLU A 635 25.19 23.66 -19.21
C GLU A 635 23.85 23.02 -19.61
N LYS A 636 23.53 23.10 -20.90
CA LYS A 636 22.26 22.57 -21.44
C LYS A 636 22.06 21.07 -21.16
N HIS A 637 23.14 20.27 -21.20
CA HIS A 637 22.98 18.84 -20.95
C HIS A 637 22.77 18.51 -19.48
N SER A 638 23.21 19.36 -18.55
CA SER A 638 22.94 19.12 -17.13
C SER A 638 21.48 19.37 -16.77
N VAL A 639 20.75 20.18 -17.55
CA VAL A 639 19.33 20.43 -17.33
C VAL A 639 18.49 19.15 -17.43
N SER A 640 18.84 18.23 -18.33
CA SER A 640 18.17 16.94 -18.44
C SER A 640 18.31 16.07 -17.19
N ARG A 641 19.33 16.30 -16.35
CA ARG A 641 19.48 15.60 -15.07
C ARG A 641 18.43 16.01 -14.03
N LEU A 642 17.79 17.19 -14.19
CA LEU A 642 16.71 17.61 -13.29
C LEU A 642 15.44 16.79 -13.48
N ILE A 643 15.07 16.52 -14.76
CA ILE A 643 13.83 15.86 -15.13
C ILE A 643 14.01 14.42 -15.62
N GLY A 644 15.26 13.96 -15.78
CA GLY A 644 15.65 12.66 -16.33
C GLY A 644 16.11 12.74 -17.78
N ALA A 645 16.95 11.77 -18.17
CA ALA A 645 17.48 11.67 -19.53
C ALA A 645 16.39 11.20 -20.52
N PRO A 646 16.36 11.71 -21.76
CA PRO A 646 15.44 11.21 -22.79
C PRO A 646 15.67 9.73 -23.12
N PRO A 647 14.67 9.02 -23.69
CA PRO A 647 14.82 7.63 -24.09
C PRO A 647 16.01 7.41 -25.02
N GLY A 648 16.86 6.43 -24.70
CA GLY A 648 18.04 6.08 -25.49
C GLY A 648 19.34 6.74 -25.04
N TYR A 649 19.34 7.59 -24.01
CA TYR A 649 20.53 8.15 -23.38
C TYR A 649 20.89 7.42 -22.09
N VAL A 650 22.19 7.44 -21.72
CA VAL A 650 22.69 6.86 -20.48
C VAL A 650 22.06 7.61 -19.29
N GLY A 651 21.51 6.86 -18.31
CA GLY A 651 20.83 7.43 -17.15
C GLY A 651 19.30 7.57 -17.31
N TYR A 652 18.68 7.05 -18.37
CA TYR A 652 17.23 7.07 -18.57
C TYR A 652 16.48 6.36 -17.43
N ASP A 653 17.02 5.26 -16.89
CA ASP A 653 16.38 4.48 -15.81
C ASP A 653 16.57 5.11 -14.41
N GLU A 654 17.49 6.07 -14.25
CA GLU A 654 17.81 6.67 -12.95
C GLU A 654 16.81 7.77 -12.54
N GLY A 655 15.97 8.26 -13.45
CA GLY A 655 15.06 9.38 -13.21
C GLY A 655 15.76 10.73 -13.05
N GLY A 656 15.00 11.82 -12.89
CA GLY A 656 15.55 13.15 -12.66
C GLY A 656 15.79 13.45 -11.18
N VAL A 657 16.87 14.16 -10.86
CA VAL A 657 17.23 14.50 -9.45
C VAL A 657 16.09 15.26 -8.76
N LEU A 658 15.48 16.25 -9.44
CA LEU A 658 14.36 17.03 -8.92
C LEU A 658 13.08 16.18 -8.84
N THR A 659 12.74 15.52 -9.94
CA THR A 659 11.48 14.76 -10.05
C THR A 659 11.46 13.57 -9.11
N GLU A 660 12.55 12.82 -8.97
CA GLU A 660 12.65 11.70 -8.02
C GLU A 660 12.62 12.16 -6.57
N ALA A 661 13.30 13.27 -6.24
CA ALA A 661 13.29 13.79 -4.88
C ALA A 661 11.89 14.20 -4.43
N VAL A 662 11.13 14.88 -5.30
CA VAL A 662 9.75 15.31 -4.98
C VAL A 662 8.79 14.12 -5.03
N ARG A 663 8.94 13.17 -5.96
CA ARG A 663 8.14 11.96 -6.01
C ARG A 663 8.26 11.11 -4.73
N ARG A 664 9.48 11.00 -4.19
CA ARG A 664 9.72 10.25 -2.94
C ARG A 664 9.23 10.97 -1.70
N ARG A 665 9.34 12.31 -1.68
CA ARG A 665 8.86 13.16 -0.61
C ARG A 665 8.09 14.34 -1.20
N PRO A 666 6.78 14.22 -1.41
CA PRO A 666 5.96 15.31 -1.96
C PRO A 666 5.85 16.51 -1.01
N TYR A 667 6.14 16.32 0.27
CA TYR A 667 6.10 17.32 1.34
C TYR A 667 7.50 17.71 1.73
N GLN A 668 8.02 18.78 1.14
CA GLN A 668 9.36 19.28 1.44
C GLN A 668 9.55 20.70 0.92
N VAL A 669 10.65 21.31 1.36
CA VAL A 669 11.16 22.53 0.77
C VAL A 669 12.13 22.18 -0.36
N VAL A 670 11.92 22.74 -1.54
CA VAL A 670 12.87 22.62 -2.65
C VAL A 670 13.65 23.94 -2.73
N LEU A 671 14.93 23.87 -2.40
CA LEU A 671 15.86 25.00 -2.42
C LEU A 671 16.72 24.95 -3.69
N PHE A 672 16.51 25.91 -4.57
CA PHE A 672 17.41 26.19 -5.70
C PHE A 672 18.42 27.24 -5.29
N ASP A 673 19.66 26.82 -5.04
CA ASP A 673 20.72 27.72 -4.55
C ASP A 673 21.51 28.31 -5.72
N GLU A 674 21.84 29.61 -5.63
CA GLU A 674 22.58 30.38 -6.64
C GLU A 674 21.91 30.35 -8.04
N VAL A 675 20.59 30.61 -8.07
CA VAL A 675 19.75 30.47 -9.26
C VAL A 675 20.19 31.34 -10.45
N GLU A 676 20.94 32.41 -10.20
CA GLU A 676 21.54 33.26 -11.24
C GLU A 676 22.58 32.53 -12.11
N LYS A 677 23.10 31.39 -11.66
CA LYS A 677 24.06 30.58 -12.41
C LYS A 677 23.41 29.55 -13.34
N ALA A 678 22.11 29.32 -13.20
CA ALA A 678 21.39 28.31 -13.94
C ALA A 678 21.33 28.59 -15.45
N HIS A 679 21.36 27.53 -16.27
CA HIS A 679 21.07 27.64 -17.69
C HIS A 679 19.63 28.15 -17.93
N PRO A 680 19.38 28.98 -18.98
CA PRO A 680 18.05 29.51 -19.26
C PRO A 680 16.93 28.46 -19.40
N ASP A 681 17.22 27.24 -19.81
CA ASP A 681 16.25 26.14 -19.93
C ASP A 681 15.74 25.66 -18.57
N VAL A 682 16.47 25.88 -17.47
CA VAL A 682 16.01 25.58 -16.11
C VAL A 682 14.79 26.43 -15.77
N PHE A 683 14.77 27.71 -16.18
CA PHE A 683 13.64 28.59 -15.91
C PHE A 683 12.37 28.13 -16.63
N ASN A 684 12.49 27.49 -17.81
CA ASN A 684 11.33 26.94 -18.52
C ASN A 684 10.70 25.77 -17.72
N ILE A 685 11.53 24.95 -17.08
CA ILE A 685 11.06 23.87 -16.19
C ILE A 685 10.39 24.47 -14.94
N LEU A 686 11.03 25.46 -14.32
CA LEU A 686 10.49 26.13 -13.14
C LEU A 686 9.18 26.85 -13.43
N LEU A 687 9.00 27.46 -14.61
CA LEU A 687 7.74 28.08 -15.02
C LEU A 687 6.59 27.06 -15.00
N GLN A 688 6.80 25.85 -15.50
CA GLN A 688 5.78 24.80 -15.46
C GLN A 688 5.42 24.43 -14.02
N VAL A 689 6.43 24.26 -13.15
CA VAL A 689 6.20 23.96 -11.73
C VAL A 689 5.44 25.08 -11.02
N LEU A 690 5.79 26.34 -11.30
CA LEU A 690 5.18 27.52 -10.66
C LEU A 690 3.75 27.79 -11.15
N ASP A 691 3.40 27.39 -12.38
CA ASP A 691 2.07 27.63 -12.97
C ASP A 691 1.12 26.47 -12.69
N ASP A 692 1.54 25.25 -13.06
CA ASP A 692 0.69 24.07 -13.06
C ASP A 692 0.85 23.23 -11.77
N GLY A 693 1.87 23.51 -10.94
CA GLY A 693 2.21 22.74 -9.75
C GLY A 693 2.60 21.29 -10.03
N VAL A 694 2.84 20.97 -11.30
CA VAL A 694 3.22 19.62 -11.75
C VAL A 694 4.36 19.68 -12.75
N LEU A 695 5.15 18.60 -12.80
CA LEU A 695 6.23 18.47 -13.76
C LEU A 695 6.26 17.04 -14.32
N THR A 696 6.23 16.94 -15.65
CA THR A 696 6.33 15.62 -16.30
C THR A 696 7.80 15.23 -16.48
N ASP A 697 8.17 14.06 -15.97
CA ASP A 697 9.52 13.53 -16.13
C ASP A 697 9.79 12.98 -17.54
N SER A 698 11.02 12.58 -17.81
CA SER A 698 11.40 12.01 -19.11
C SER A 698 10.74 10.65 -19.42
N GLN A 699 10.16 9.98 -18.43
CA GLN A 699 9.42 8.72 -18.55
C GLN A 699 7.92 8.94 -18.79
N GLY A 700 7.47 10.21 -18.86
CA GLY A 700 6.06 10.56 -19.04
C GLY A 700 5.25 10.54 -17.73
N ARG A 701 5.89 10.43 -16.56
CA ARG A 701 5.22 10.46 -15.27
C ARG A 701 5.07 11.89 -14.80
N THR A 702 3.89 12.25 -14.32
CA THR A 702 3.62 13.56 -13.74
C THR A 702 3.95 13.55 -12.25
N VAL A 703 4.83 14.44 -11.83
CA VAL A 703 5.25 14.64 -10.43
C VAL A 703 4.55 15.86 -9.87
N ASP A 704 3.94 15.73 -8.70
CA ASP A 704 3.14 16.78 -8.05
C ASP A 704 4.01 17.64 -7.11
N PHE A 705 4.05 18.93 -7.36
CA PHE A 705 4.76 19.95 -6.58
C PHE A 705 3.82 20.82 -5.73
N ARG A 706 2.49 20.63 -5.80
CA ARG A 706 1.50 21.48 -5.11
C ARG A 706 1.66 21.49 -3.60
N GLN A 707 2.30 20.49 -3.06
CA GLN A 707 2.56 20.38 -1.63
C GLN A 707 4.00 20.75 -1.26
N THR A 708 4.80 21.28 -2.19
CA THR A 708 6.16 21.73 -1.94
C THR A 708 6.22 23.24 -1.72
N LEU A 709 7.24 23.67 -0.98
CA LEU A 709 7.61 25.09 -0.88
C LEU A 709 8.86 25.31 -1.74
N ILE A 710 8.78 26.21 -2.70
CA ILE A 710 9.87 26.51 -3.62
C ILE A 710 10.62 27.74 -3.10
N VAL A 711 11.91 27.58 -2.84
CA VAL A 711 12.80 28.66 -2.44
C VAL A 711 13.96 28.76 -3.43
N LEU A 712 14.14 29.94 -3.99
CA LEU A 712 15.26 30.26 -4.87
C LEU A 712 16.17 31.26 -4.14
N THR A 713 17.47 31.01 -4.10
CA THR A 713 18.41 31.98 -3.54
C THR A 713 19.26 32.60 -4.64
N SER A 714 19.56 33.87 -4.49
CA SER A 714 20.46 34.56 -5.40
C SER A 714 21.30 35.61 -4.67
N ASN A 715 22.49 35.86 -5.21
CA ASN A 715 23.40 36.91 -4.77
C ASN A 715 23.32 38.17 -5.64
N LEU A 716 22.34 38.24 -6.58
CA LEU A 716 22.13 39.42 -7.39
C LEU A 716 21.79 40.62 -6.50
N GLY A 717 22.40 41.78 -6.80
CA GLY A 717 22.26 42.97 -5.98
C GLY A 717 23.03 42.97 -4.67
N ALA A 718 23.80 41.89 -4.35
CA ALA A 718 24.59 41.85 -3.13
C ALA A 718 25.61 42.96 -3.01
N GLN A 719 26.17 43.41 -4.12
CA GLN A 719 27.14 44.52 -4.14
C GLN A 719 26.47 45.85 -3.72
N VAL A 720 25.28 46.14 -4.26
CA VAL A 720 24.48 47.32 -3.90
C VAL A 720 24.15 47.31 -2.40
N LEU A 721 23.74 46.14 -1.88
CA LEU A 721 23.44 45.99 -0.46
C LEU A 721 24.67 46.12 0.42
N SER A 722 25.88 45.67 -0.05
CA SER A 722 27.12 45.77 0.72
C SER A 722 27.69 47.19 0.79
N GLU A 723 27.35 48.06 -0.17
CA GLU A 723 27.74 49.46 -0.24
C GLU A 723 26.85 50.40 0.57
N LEU A 724 25.71 49.89 1.09
CA LEU A 724 24.81 50.70 1.97
C LEU A 724 25.54 51.08 3.28
N PRO A 725 25.36 52.31 3.78
CA PRO A 725 25.87 52.71 5.10
C PRO A 725 25.28 51.80 6.22
N GLU A 726 26.05 51.60 7.27
CA GLU A 726 25.60 50.87 8.44
C GLU A 726 24.37 51.50 9.07
N GLY A 727 23.30 50.71 9.31
CA GLY A 727 22.05 51.16 9.89
C GLY A 727 20.98 51.58 8.89
N MET A 728 21.25 51.56 7.58
CA MET A 728 20.22 51.72 6.56
C MET A 728 19.52 50.40 6.24
N GLU A 729 18.21 50.40 6.15
CA GLU A 729 17.43 49.22 5.77
C GLU A 729 17.61 48.93 4.28
N SER A 730 17.56 47.61 3.93
CA SER A 730 17.62 47.13 2.54
C SER A 730 16.44 47.66 1.68
N SER A 731 15.37 48.12 2.34
CA SER A 731 14.21 48.73 1.69
C SER A 731 14.58 49.97 0.83
N GLU A 732 15.62 50.72 1.21
CA GLU A 732 16.07 51.89 0.47
C GLU A 732 16.79 51.50 -0.85
N ALA A 733 17.52 50.41 -0.87
CA ALA A 733 18.17 49.87 -2.08
C ALA A 733 17.26 48.99 -2.93
N ARG A 734 16.02 48.74 -2.49
CA ARG A 734 15.10 47.81 -3.16
C ARG A 734 14.97 48.08 -4.65
N ARG A 735 14.92 49.34 -5.08
CA ARG A 735 14.77 49.72 -6.49
C ARG A 735 15.98 49.25 -7.30
N GLU A 736 17.19 49.54 -6.83
CA GLU A 736 18.45 49.20 -7.51
C GLU A 736 18.68 47.68 -7.55
N VAL A 737 18.40 47.01 -6.46
CA VAL A 737 18.47 45.54 -6.39
C VAL A 737 17.47 44.93 -7.38
N MET A 738 16.22 45.41 -7.43
CA MET A 738 15.23 44.92 -8.35
C MET A 738 15.54 45.22 -9.81
N GLU A 739 16.25 46.32 -10.12
CA GLU A 739 16.76 46.61 -11.47
C GLU A 739 17.79 45.55 -11.90
N ALA A 740 18.73 45.21 -11.02
CA ALA A 740 19.70 44.14 -11.27
C ALA A 740 19.02 42.77 -11.50
N VAL A 741 18.01 42.46 -10.69
CA VAL A 741 17.21 41.22 -10.82
C VAL A 741 16.45 41.16 -12.13
N ARG A 742 15.77 42.24 -12.54
CA ARG A 742 15.06 42.37 -13.83
C ARG A 742 16.00 42.32 -15.03
N GLY A 743 17.25 42.77 -14.88
CA GLY A 743 18.27 42.62 -15.89
C GLY A 743 18.72 41.20 -16.14
N HIS A 744 18.56 40.33 -15.18
CA HIS A 744 19.00 38.91 -15.23
C HIS A 744 17.85 37.94 -15.51
N PHE A 745 16.74 38.07 -14.80
CA PHE A 745 15.57 37.20 -14.94
C PHE A 745 14.51 37.80 -15.87
N ARG A 746 13.87 36.92 -16.63
CA ARG A 746 12.74 37.34 -17.47
C ARG A 746 11.56 37.81 -16.60
N PRO A 747 10.85 38.88 -17.02
CA PRO A 747 9.69 39.37 -16.29
C PRO A 747 8.62 38.33 -16.06
N GLU A 748 8.44 37.41 -17.01
CA GLU A 748 7.50 36.30 -16.93
C GLU A 748 7.79 35.41 -15.74
N PHE A 749 9.06 35.07 -15.47
CA PHE A 749 9.48 34.26 -14.34
C PHE A 749 9.23 34.99 -13.00
N LEU A 750 9.62 36.26 -12.91
CA LEU A 750 9.44 37.02 -11.67
C LEU A 750 7.98 37.21 -11.28
N ASN A 751 7.08 37.33 -12.28
CA ASN A 751 5.65 37.51 -12.05
C ASN A 751 4.96 36.22 -11.58
N ARG A 752 5.62 35.05 -11.65
CA ARG A 752 5.10 33.75 -11.17
C ARG A 752 5.48 33.44 -9.74
N LEU A 753 6.47 34.17 -9.20
CA LEU A 753 6.86 34.06 -7.81
C LEU A 753 5.86 34.77 -6.91
N ASP A 754 5.54 34.17 -5.77
CA ASP A 754 4.64 34.77 -4.79
C ASP A 754 5.27 36.01 -4.15
N GLU A 755 6.58 35.95 -3.87
CA GLU A 755 7.26 37.05 -3.25
C GLU A 755 8.77 37.09 -3.54
N THR A 756 9.32 38.30 -3.73
CA THR A 756 10.76 38.52 -3.81
C THR A 756 11.20 39.24 -2.53
N ILE A 757 12.03 38.54 -1.75
CA ILE A 757 12.44 38.96 -0.42
C ILE A 757 13.91 39.37 -0.43
N ILE A 758 14.20 40.56 0.03
CA ILE A 758 15.55 41.09 0.17
C ILE A 758 15.94 40.94 1.62
N PHE A 759 17.04 40.21 1.85
CA PHE A 759 17.61 40.00 3.17
C PHE A 759 18.48 41.18 3.59
N ASP A 760 18.28 41.62 4.82
CA ASP A 760 19.06 42.69 5.42
C ASP A 760 20.48 42.22 5.74
N ARG A 761 21.45 43.16 5.73
CA ARG A 761 22.77 42.90 6.29
C ARG A 761 22.64 42.68 7.79
N LEU A 762 23.35 41.69 8.28
CA LEU A 762 23.46 41.47 9.71
C LEU A 762 24.24 42.61 10.34
N ASN A 763 23.73 43.14 11.42
CA ASN A 763 24.42 44.14 12.22
C ASN A 763 25.13 43.47 13.42
N ARG A 764 25.96 44.26 14.14
CA ARG A 764 26.68 43.73 15.30
C ARG A 764 25.76 43.19 16.41
N GLN A 765 24.61 43.79 16.61
CA GLN A 765 23.62 43.37 17.61
C GLN A 765 22.97 42.04 17.25
N ASP A 766 22.77 41.76 15.97
CA ASP A 766 22.22 40.48 15.49
C ASP A 766 23.18 39.30 15.80
N MET A 767 24.51 39.60 15.84
CA MET A 767 25.51 38.54 16.09
C MET A 767 25.40 37.94 17.47
N ASP A 768 25.05 38.69 18.49
CA ASP A 768 24.87 38.17 19.85
C ASP A 768 23.74 37.10 19.88
N GLY A 769 22.62 37.38 19.24
CA GLY A 769 21.52 36.41 19.10
C GLY A 769 21.90 35.17 18.25
N ILE A 770 22.70 35.35 17.19
CA ILE A 770 23.18 34.22 16.35
C ILE A 770 24.15 33.33 17.14
N VAL A 771 25.02 33.94 17.98
CA VAL A 771 25.90 33.20 18.89
C VAL A 771 25.07 32.34 19.84
N ASP A 772 24.04 32.90 20.46
CA ASP A 772 23.14 32.15 21.36
C ASP A 772 22.47 30.96 20.66
N VAL A 773 21.98 31.14 19.45
CA VAL A 773 21.40 30.03 18.64
C VAL A 773 22.42 28.95 18.38
N GLN A 774 23.65 29.30 17.95
CA GLN A 774 24.70 28.31 17.64
C GLN A 774 25.19 27.59 18.90
N LEU A 775 25.28 28.27 20.03
CA LEU A 775 25.62 27.67 21.33
C LEU A 775 24.49 26.72 21.80
N GLY A 776 23.22 27.09 21.63
CA GLY A 776 22.10 26.21 21.91
C GLY A 776 22.14 24.91 21.12
N LEU A 777 22.53 24.97 19.85
CA LEU A 777 22.73 23.78 19.01
C LEU A 777 23.92 22.92 19.49
N LEU A 778 24.99 23.54 20.03
CA LEU A 778 26.09 22.81 20.62
C LEU A 778 25.67 22.17 21.96
N GLN A 779 24.96 22.90 22.82
CA GLN A 779 24.44 22.41 24.09
C GLN A 779 23.51 21.19 23.90
N SER A 780 22.63 21.20 22.89
CA SER A 780 21.77 20.06 22.58
C SER A 780 22.54 18.79 22.17
N ARG A 781 23.75 18.93 21.62
CA ARG A 781 24.62 17.78 21.29
C ARG A 781 25.34 17.23 22.53
N LEU A 782 25.53 18.07 23.54
CA LEU A 782 26.17 17.70 24.81
C LEU A 782 25.16 17.16 25.83
N ALA A 783 23.86 17.42 25.62
CA ALA A 783 22.78 16.99 26.51
C ALA A 783 22.75 15.48 26.81
N PRO A 784 23.00 14.56 25.84
CA PRO A 784 23.07 13.12 26.12
C PRO A 784 24.18 12.70 27.10
N ARG A 785 25.16 13.57 27.30
CA ARG A 785 26.29 13.39 28.25
C ARG A 785 26.10 14.24 29.52
N GLU A 786 24.99 14.95 29.65
CA GLU A 786 24.66 15.84 30.76
C GLU A 786 25.69 16.98 30.99
N ILE A 787 26.47 17.31 29.95
CA ILE A 787 27.50 18.38 30.02
C ILE A 787 26.84 19.71 29.69
N SER A 788 27.08 20.71 30.53
CA SER A 788 26.60 22.08 30.38
C SER A 788 27.73 23.07 30.13
N LEU A 789 27.50 24.01 29.21
CA LEU A 789 28.46 25.09 28.92
C LEU A 789 27.94 26.40 29.54
N GLU A 790 28.69 27.01 30.42
CA GLU A 790 28.40 28.33 30.97
C GLU A 790 29.27 29.41 30.37
N LEU A 791 28.73 30.17 29.42
CA LEU A 791 29.48 31.27 28.78
C LEU A 791 29.14 32.60 29.51
N ASP A 792 30.19 33.32 29.84
CA ASP A 792 29.98 34.69 30.34
C ASP A 792 29.79 35.71 29.20
N GLY A 793 29.39 36.95 29.54
CA GLY A 793 29.12 37.99 28.53
C GLY A 793 30.40 38.34 27.70
N SER A 794 31.58 38.18 28.25
CA SER A 794 32.84 38.45 27.56
C SER A 794 33.14 37.41 26.47
N ALA A 795 32.85 36.15 26.75
CA ALA A 795 33.00 35.05 25.78
C ALA A 795 32.02 35.18 24.60
N LYS A 796 30.79 35.55 24.89
CA LYS A 796 29.79 35.79 23.84
C LYS A 796 30.16 36.96 22.93
N THR A 797 30.56 38.07 23.52
CA THR A 797 31.05 39.26 22.81
C THR A 797 32.25 38.92 21.94
N TRP A 798 33.22 38.19 22.47
CA TRP A 798 34.40 37.75 21.72
C TRP A 798 34.02 36.87 20.52
N LEU A 799 33.15 35.89 20.69
CA LEU A 799 32.68 35.02 19.62
C LEU A 799 31.94 35.84 18.54
N ALA A 800 31.14 36.80 18.94
CA ALA A 800 30.39 37.65 18.03
C ALA A 800 31.30 38.58 17.23
N ASP A 801 32.35 39.16 17.86
CA ASP A 801 33.33 40.02 17.20
C ASP A 801 34.22 39.24 16.21
N GLU A 802 34.73 38.09 16.63
CA GLU A 802 35.59 37.28 15.78
C GLU A 802 34.81 36.55 14.67
N GLY A 803 33.51 36.25 14.95
CA GLY A 803 32.62 35.57 14.02
C GLY A 803 31.92 36.48 12.99
N TYR A 804 32.07 37.80 13.12
CA TYR A 804 31.48 38.79 12.24
C TYR A 804 32.42 39.23 11.11
N ASP A 805 31.93 39.16 9.88
CA ASP A 805 32.59 39.71 8.72
C ASP A 805 31.64 40.62 7.93
N PRO A 806 32.02 41.89 7.61
CA PRO A 806 31.16 42.82 6.89
C PRO A 806 30.70 42.32 5.51
N VAL A 807 31.47 41.45 4.85
CA VAL A 807 31.17 40.93 3.51
C VAL A 807 30.49 39.57 3.58
N PHE A 808 30.92 38.71 4.49
CA PHE A 808 30.44 37.32 4.61
C PHE A 808 29.47 37.11 5.76
N GLY A 809 29.05 38.17 6.45
CA GLY A 809 28.05 38.12 7.52
C GLY A 809 28.48 37.20 8.68
N ALA A 810 27.57 36.34 9.13
CA ALA A 810 27.80 35.38 10.20
C ALA A 810 28.44 34.06 9.73
N ARG A 811 28.84 33.92 8.45
CA ARG A 811 29.43 32.68 7.93
C ARG A 811 30.70 32.24 8.66
N PRO A 812 31.65 33.16 9.07
CA PRO A 812 32.84 32.78 9.82
C PRO A 812 32.54 32.25 11.23
N LEU A 813 31.45 32.69 11.87
CA LEU A 813 31.12 32.34 13.28
C LEU A 813 31.15 30.84 13.55
N LYS A 814 30.59 30.03 12.64
CA LYS A 814 30.58 28.58 12.81
C LYS A 814 32.01 27.98 12.88
N ARG A 815 32.94 28.53 12.09
CA ARG A 815 34.34 28.09 12.12
C ARG A 815 35.02 28.56 13.40
N VAL A 816 34.72 29.79 13.85
CA VAL A 816 35.26 30.32 15.12
C VAL A 816 34.80 29.47 16.30
N ILE A 817 33.52 29.15 16.39
CA ILE A 817 33.00 28.26 17.44
C ILE A 817 33.68 26.89 17.37
N GLN A 818 33.87 26.34 16.17
CA GLN A 818 34.51 25.05 16.01
C GLN A 818 35.97 25.08 16.47
N SER A 819 36.73 26.06 16.01
CA SER A 819 38.19 26.16 16.32
C SER A 819 38.46 26.59 17.75
N ALA A 820 37.69 27.58 18.27
CA ALA A 820 38.01 28.16 19.58
C ALA A 820 37.30 27.43 20.75
N LEU A 821 36.18 26.77 20.51
CA LEU A 821 35.38 26.12 21.58
C LEU A 821 35.29 24.60 21.41
N GLN A 822 34.83 24.11 20.25
CA GLN A 822 34.55 22.68 20.07
C GLN A 822 35.81 21.83 20.10
N ASN A 823 36.89 22.28 19.45
CA ASN A 823 38.14 21.52 19.42
C ASN A 823 38.73 21.39 20.84
N GLN A 824 38.75 22.47 21.63
CA GLN A 824 39.26 22.43 23.00
C GLN A 824 38.40 21.53 23.89
N LEU A 825 37.06 21.66 23.80
CA LEU A 825 36.17 20.80 24.54
C LEU A 825 36.35 19.32 24.18
N ALA A 826 36.58 19.02 22.90
CA ALA A 826 36.85 17.65 22.45
C ALA A 826 38.14 17.10 23.03
N GLU A 827 39.22 17.91 23.09
CA GLU A 827 40.48 17.53 23.73
C GLU A 827 40.31 17.26 25.21
N MET A 828 39.58 18.13 25.93
CA MET A 828 39.31 17.98 27.36
C MET A 828 38.48 16.71 27.65
N LEU A 829 37.52 16.44 26.82
CA LEU A 829 36.69 15.21 26.92
C LEU A 829 37.53 13.94 26.68
N LEU A 830 38.43 13.96 25.68
CA LEU A 830 39.31 12.83 25.38
C LEU A 830 40.42 12.66 26.43
N ALA A 831 40.86 13.76 27.06
CA ALA A 831 41.86 13.74 28.16
C ALA A 831 41.22 13.31 29.50
N GLY A 832 39.90 13.22 29.59
CA GLY A 832 39.19 12.91 30.84
C GLY A 832 39.18 14.09 31.84
N GLU A 833 39.43 15.31 31.37
CA GLU A 833 39.40 16.52 32.20
C GLU A 833 37.97 17.03 32.37
N VAL A 834 37.06 16.67 31.47
CA VAL A 834 35.60 16.89 31.54
C VAL A 834 34.92 15.54 31.52
N SER A 835 34.06 15.30 32.50
CA SER A 835 33.28 14.08 32.67
C SER A 835 31.80 14.36 32.40
N ASP A 836 31.03 13.29 32.18
CA ASP A 836 29.59 13.40 32.04
C ASP A 836 28.96 14.00 33.31
N GLY A 837 28.12 15.01 33.14
CA GLY A 837 27.51 15.77 34.24
C GLY A 837 28.23 17.06 34.63
N ASP A 838 29.39 17.37 34.02
CA ASP A 838 30.15 18.54 34.37
C ASP A 838 29.62 19.84 33.75
N ILE A 839 29.86 20.96 34.49
CA ILE A 839 29.59 22.31 33.99
C ILE A 839 30.93 22.94 33.59
N VAL A 840 31.07 23.28 32.31
CA VAL A 840 32.30 23.87 31.79
C VAL A 840 32.14 25.38 31.64
N PRO A 841 32.86 26.20 32.44
CA PRO A 841 32.83 27.65 32.31
C PRO A 841 33.63 28.07 31.07
N VAL A 842 33.15 29.08 30.35
CA VAL A 842 33.79 29.64 29.17
C VAL A 842 33.87 31.17 29.32
N THR A 843 35.08 31.72 29.31
CA THR A 843 35.33 33.14 29.43
C THR A 843 36.26 33.65 28.31
N ALA A 844 36.35 34.95 28.11
CA ALA A 844 37.30 35.52 27.15
C ALA A 844 38.45 36.19 27.87
N GLY A 845 39.71 35.82 27.47
CA GLY A 845 40.95 36.45 27.91
C GLY A 845 41.56 37.33 26.84
N SER A 846 42.75 37.92 27.16
CA SER A 846 43.52 38.77 26.21
C SER A 846 44.05 38.02 24.97
N GLU A 847 44.18 36.69 25.06
CA GLU A 847 44.74 35.87 24.00
C GLU A 847 43.70 35.00 23.28
N GLY A 848 42.41 35.05 23.65
CA GLY A 848 41.35 34.28 23.06
C GLY A 848 40.35 33.72 24.06
N LEU A 849 39.57 32.69 23.67
CA LEU A 849 38.59 32.04 24.53
C LEU A 849 39.29 31.11 25.53
N ILE A 850 38.84 31.13 26.78
CA ILE A 850 39.28 30.24 27.84
C ILE A 850 38.15 29.26 28.12
N VAL A 851 38.39 27.97 27.90
CA VAL A 851 37.43 26.90 28.13
C VAL A 851 37.90 26.11 29.35
N GLY A 852 37.11 26.15 30.44
CA GLY A 852 37.58 25.63 31.71
C GLY A 852 38.79 26.41 32.21
N ASP A 853 39.90 25.70 32.46
CA ASP A 853 41.21 26.31 32.85
C ASP A 853 42.20 26.49 31.67
N ARG A 854 41.76 26.18 30.45
CA ARG A 854 42.64 26.25 29.24
C ARG A 854 42.33 27.48 28.40
N VAL A 855 43.39 28.18 27.99
CA VAL A 855 43.32 29.30 27.04
C VAL A 855 43.41 28.76 25.61
N SER A 856 42.55 29.25 24.69
CA SER A 856 42.67 28.96 23.28
C SER A 856 44.00 29.53 22.73
N GLY A 857 45.07 28.73 22.89
CA GLY A 857 46.38 29.15 22.47
C GLY A 857 46.55 29.14 20.96
N SER A 858 46.81 30.33 20.40
CA SER A 858 47.65 30.59 19.21
C SER A 858 47.44 29.76 17.93
N ASN A 859 46.23 29.47 17.56
CA ASN A 859 45.95 29.26 16.15
C ASN A 859 45.30 30.55 15.58
N ARG A 860 46.17 31.55 15.37
CA ARG A 860 45.81 32.73 14.57
C ARG A 860 45.30 32.21 13.25
N LEU A 861 44.03 32.49 12.95
CA LEU A 861 43.54 32.44 11.58
C LEU A 861 44.54 33.21 10.70
N PRO A 862 44.87 32.72 9.48
CA PRO A 862 45.77 33.46 8.60
C PRO A 862 45.24 34.89 8.47
N PRO A 863 46.14 35.88 8.39
CA PRO A 863 45.77 37.29 8.36
C PRO A 863 44.75 37.52 7.24
N LYS A 864 43.80 38.43 7.51
CA LYS A 864 42.65 38.77 6.63
C LYS A 864 43.04 39.11 5.18
N ASP A 865 44.35 39.24 4.88
CA ASP A 865 44.89 39.62 3.58
C ASP A 865 45.40 38.42 2.72
N ALA A 866 45.22 37.18 3.17
CA ALA A 866 45.56 36.05 2.34
C ALA A 866 44.39 35.75 1.35
N VAL A 867 44.48 36.37 0.18
CA VAL A 867 43.67 36.00 -0.99
C VAL A 867 43.97 34.54 -1.32
N VAL A 868 43.02 33.70 -1.08
CA VAL A 868 43.03 32.32 -1.57
C VAL A 868 42.53 32.33 -3.00
N HIS A 869 43.40 31.95 -3.93
CA HIS A 869 43.09 31.69 -5.33
C HIS A 869 42.11 30.55 -5.50
#